data_e300a4260a211f12af5c8610352fb0e9
#
_entry.id   e300a4260a211f12af5c8610352fb0e9
#
_cell.length_a   1.000
_cell.length_b   1.000
_cell.length_c   1.000
_cell.angle_alpha   90.00
_cell.angle_beta   90.00
_cell.angle_gamma   90.00
#
_symmetry.space_group_name_H-M   'P 1'
#
loop_
_entity.id
_entity.type
_entity.pdbx_description
1 polymer ?
#
loop_
_entity_poly.entity_id
_entity_poly.type
_entity_poly.pdbx_seq_one_letter_code
_entity_poly.pdbx_strand_id
1 'polypeptide(L)'
;MFRILIFNLFFCFPFYFFSQNTDNNEFNQLCHEITNKKALSLYEKGINKKKYKKLERLDFLMKALVLEPDFAEVNLAMGLELAARCKLENKPFTQTLPFFFKAIYSCPNIHSEPYYYIGYDYYERMMNDSAIKYLDKFISFKDENDKKYANDFTEELFQAKMMVGSAKKELGLRRNVEFDPKVVKGVSTERDEYLAYISPDDKNCFFIRKLPIKSMNQVFSTDKEREVFIKSQRNKNGVFSEGEAMPSPFNETADNQGGCSISINNKNLYFAMTRMEGGLQPNCDIYISDFIDGEWTEIRKLSANVNDPKYWDSQPSISSDGITLYFASDRPGGYGGIDLYYTRKDLKTGQWSIPKNLGPTINTKGDEKTPFIHSDSETLYFSSTGHFGFGKYDIFYTKKNEKGDWIEPVNIGSPINSESDDVGFFVSADAKTAYFFSFTEGKLEGKGIGRYDLFSFNLYEQARPQVTSFLKGNIKDSTGNNIAGAIVEIKNIQTKKTSYATVDSSSGEYMVAIKKNNDILISVKKDDIAFNVKKINVNDFIKSSDNNDPKDINIQVRDSKVGHSFVIDNIYYSTTSSDLKKESIIILESFADYLKDNQNLKIEIHGHTDNVGNAKDNDALSYNRAFSVKSTLEELGIDGKRINAKGFGSIMPISTNSTEEGRAKNRRTEFLILEK
;
A
#
# COMPACT_ATOMS: atom_id res chain seq x y z
N MET A 1 20.25 11.63 2.03
CA MET A 1 20.87 11.55 0.70
C MET A 1 20.51 12.74 -0.19
N PHE A 2 19.25 13.19 -0.25
CA PHE A 2 18.88 14.38 -1.03
C PHE A 2 19.55 15.68 -0.55
N ARG A 3 19.77 15.85 0.75
CA ARG A 3 20.48 17.02 1.32
C ARG A 3 21.97 17.03 0.97
N ILE A 4 22.62 15.87 0.85
CA ILE A 4 24.02 15.73 0.44
C ILE A 4 24.19 15.91 -1.07
N LEU A 5 23.21 15.53 -1.90
CA LEU A 5 23.25 15.67 -3.35
C LEU A 5 23.14 17.14 -3.82
N ILE A 6 22.38 17.98 -3.10
CA ILE A 6 22.32 19.43 -3.41
C ILE A 6 23.67 20.09 -3.19
N PHE A 7 24.44 19.63 -2.19
CA PHE A 7 25.77 20.18 -1.91
C PHE A 7 26.84 19.72 -2.90
N ASN A 8 26.76 18.48 -3.42
CA ASN A 8 27.77 17.92 -4.33
C ASN A 8 27.61 18.37 -5.80
N LEU A 9 26.44 18.85 -6.21
CA LEU A 9 26.22 19.33 -7.59
C LEU A 9 26.73 20.77 -7.82
N PHE A 10 27.04 21.53 -6.75
CA PHE A 10 27.50 22.92 -6.86
C PHE A 10 29.01 23.12 -6.62
N PHE A 11 29.77 22.06 -6.29
CA PHE A 11 31.21 22.17 -5.99
C PHE A 11 32.16 22.00 -7.19
N CYS A 12 31.64 21.89 -8.43
CA CYS A 12 32.45 21.73 -9.65
C CYS A 12 32.64 23.02 -10.49
N PHE A 13 32.58 24.21 -9.87
CA PHE A 13 33.04 25.40 -10.57
C PHE A 13 34.35 25.92 -9.97
N PRO A 14 35.34 26.28 -10.81
CA PRO A 14 36.63 26.76 -10.33
C PRO A 14 36.47 28.13 -9.66
N PHE A 15 36.95 28.20 -8.44
CA PHE A 15 37.04 29.46 -7.69
C PHE A 15 37.94 30.45 -8.41
N TYR A 16 37.36 31.47 -9.01
CA TYR A 16 38.10 32.68 -9.34
C TYR A 16 38.23 33.52 -8.05
N PHE A 17 39.44 33.60 -7.52
CA PHE A 17 39.79 34.55 -6.49
C PHE A 17 39.73 35.95 -7.09
N PHE A 18 38.65 36.69 -6.85
CA PHE A 18 38.67 38.13 -6.97
C PHE A 18 39.00 38.72 -5.59
N SER A 19 40.28 39.10 -5.44
CA SER A 19 40.70 40.01 -4.40
C SER A 19 40.18 41.41 -4.76
N GLN A 20 39.07 41.83 -4.19
CA GLN A 20 38.68 43.22 -4.22
C GLN A 20 39.00 43.87 -2.87
N ASN A 21 39.87 44.90 -2.97
CA ASN A 21 40.14 45.88 -1.92
C ASN A 21 38.83 46.60 -1.59
N THR A 22 38.23 46.27 -0.47
CA THR A 22 37.20 47.12 0.13
C THR A 22 37.87 48.02 1.19
N ASP A 23 37.80 49.32 0.96
CA ASP A 23 38.30 50.35 1.85
C ASP A 23 37.68 50.22 3.25
N ASN A 24 38.59 50.21 4.25
CA ASN A 24 38.21 50.29 5.67
C ASN A 24 37.83 51.73 5.99
N ASN A 25 36.56 51.98 6.17
CA ASN A 25 36.00 52.97 7.09
C ASN A 25 34.52 53.08 6.79
N GLU A 26 33.70 52.38 7.62
CA GLU A 26 32.26 52.72 7.73
C GLU A 26 31.47 51.60 8.35
N PHE A 27 31.85 51.16 9.57
CA PHE A 27 30.87 50.65 10.54
C PHE A 27 30.62 51.82 11.50
N ASN A 28 29.99 52.87 11.01
CA ASN A 28 29.86 54.13 11.76
C ASN A 28 28.54 54.25 12.50
N GLN A 29 27.75 53.17 12.65
CA GLN A 29 26.59 53.23 13.54
C GLN A 29 26.53 51.91 14.32
N LEU A 30 27.05 51.96 15.54
CA LEU A 30 26.91 50.87 16.51
C LEU A 30 25.42 50.73 16.87
N CYS A 31 24.97 49.50 17.10
CA CYS A 31 23.59 49.21 17.49
C CYS A 31 23.22 49.81 18.84
N HIS A 32 24.22 49.96 19.72
CA HIS A 32 24.09 50.57 21.04
C HIS A 32 25.32 51.41 21.36
N GLU A 33 25.15 52.41 22.21
CA GLU A 33 26.27 53.17 22.74
C GLU A 33 27.12 52.27 23.65
N ILE A 34 28.37 52.06 23.27
CA ILE A 34 29.32 51.26 24.00
C ILE A 34 30.01 52.15 25.04
N THR A 35 29.68 51.98 26.30
CA THR A 35 30.24 52.76 27.42
C THR A 35 31.68 52.39 27.70
N ASN A 36 32.08 51.15 27.45
CA ASN A 36 33.45 50.67 27.72
C ASN A 36 34.38 51.00 26.57
N LYS A 37 35.08 52.16 26.66
CA LYS A 37 36.03 52.64 25.63
C LYS A 37 37.13 51.63 25.29
N LYS A 38 37.54 50.77 26.25
CA LYS A 38 38.56 49.76 26.04
C LYS A 38 38.02 48.62 25.17
N ALA A 39 36.76 48.19 25.35
CA ALA A 39 36.12 47.21 24.52
C ALA A 39 35.98 47.73 23.08
N LEU A 40 35.57 48.98 22.88
CA LEU A 40 35.49 49.63 21.60
C LEU A 40 36.83 49.65 20.85
N SER A 41 37.92 50.08 21.54
CA SER A 41 39.28 50.09 20.97
C SER A 41 39.79 48.71 20.59
N LEU A 42 39.42 47.68 21.36
CA LEU A 42 39.75 46.28 21.03
C LEU A 42 38.95 45.80 19.80
N TYR A 43 37.67 46.16 19.69
CA TYR A 43 36.85 45.88 18.50
C TYR A 43 37.47 46.48 17.22
N GLU A 44 37.82 47.78 17.23
CA GLU A 44 38.48 48.46 16.13
C GLU A 44 39.77 47.77 15.67
N LYS A 45 40.58 47.27 16.61
CA LYS A 45 41.75 46.44 16.30
C LYS A 45 41.36 45.10 15.70
N GLY A 46 40.34 44.46 16.25
CA GLY A 46 39.85 43.14 15.83
C GLY A 46 39.33 43.12 14.43
N ILE A 47 38.68 44.17 13.94
CA ILE A 47 38.16 44.26 12.55
C ILE A 47 39.24 44.77 11.54
N ASN A 48 40.36 45.29 11.99
CA ASN A 48 41.38 45.87 11.13
C ASN A 48 42.26 44.78 10.44
N LYS A 49 41.78 44.29 9.30
CA LYS A 49 42.46 43.26 8.49
C LYS A 49 43.78 43.74 7.85
N LYS A 50 43.97 45.06 7.66
CA LYS A 50 45.17 45.62 7.06
C LYS A 50 46.35 45.65 8.04
N LYS A 51 46.10 45.84 9.34
CA LYS A 51 47.14 46.05 10.36
C LYS A 51 47.51 44.82 11.17
N TYR A 52 46.52 43.92 11.43
CA TYR A 52 46.69 42.78 12.33
C TYR A 52 46.42 41.43 11.63
N LYS A 53 47.23 40.42 12.00
CA LYS A 53 47.02 39.04 11.52
C LYS A 53 45.74 38.44 12.10
N LYS A 54 45.21 37.42 11.48
CA LYS A 54 43.94 36.78 11.86
C LYS A 54 43.90 36.38 13.35
N LEU A 55 44.94 35.74 13.86
CA LEU A 55 44.98 35.28 15.26
C LEU A 55 45.00 36.47 16.26
N GLU A 56 45.73 37.52 15.94
CA GLU A 56 45.75 38.74 16.78
C GLU A 56 44.40 39.43 16.81
N ARG A 57 43.71 39.48 15.66
CA ARG A 57 42.37 40.03 15.54
C ARG A 57 41.34 39.25 16.37
N LEU A 58 41.38 37.93 16.33
CA LEU A 58 40.53 37.08 17.14
C LEU A 58 40.79 37.29 18.65
N ASP A 59 42.06 37.42 19.06
CA ASP A 59 42.42 37.72 20.46
C ASP A 59 41.85 39.06 20.91
N PHE A 60 41.92 40.11 20.05
CA PHE A 60 41.31 41.39 20.36
C PHE A 60 39.80 41.32 20.50
N LEU A 61 39.11 40.59 19.60
CA LEU A 61 37.67 40.39 19.67
C LEU A 61 37.26 39.62 20.93
N MET A 62 37.99 38.56 21.27
CA MET A 62 37.75 37.80 22.48
C MET A 62 37.93 38.67 23.75
N LYS A 63 38.99 39.51 23.81
CA LYS A 63 39.21 40.44 24.91
C LYS A 63 38.11 41.51 24.99
N ALA A 64 37.57 41.93 23.85
CA ALA A 64 36.42 42.86 23.83
C ALA A 64 35.17 42.19 24.44
N LEU A 65 34.87 40.91 24.11
CA LEU A 65 33.75 40.15 24.67
C LEU A 65 33.90 39.87 26.18
N VAL A 66 35.11 39.76 26.69
CA VAL A 66 35.34 39.65 28.15
C VAL A 66 34.90 40.92 28.85
N LEU A 67 35.08 42.09 28.23
CA LEU A 67 34.71 43.40 28.79
C LEU A 67 33.22 43.75 28.56
N GLU A 68 32.67 43.36 27.42
CA GLU A 68 31.29 43.61 27.00
C GLU A 68 30.76 42.34 26.30
N PRO A 69 30.20 41.36 27.04
CA PRO A 69 29.77 40.09 26.49
C PRO A 69 28.64 40.19 25.43
N ASP A 70 27.83 41.23 25.50
CA ASP A 70 26.67 41.44 24.63
C ASP A 70 26.92 42.48 23.51
N PHE A 71 28.22 42.81 23.28
CA PHE A 71 28.62 43.69 22.18
C PHE A 71 28.27 43.06 20.84
N ALA A 72 27.18 43.54 20.23
CA ALA A 72 26.57 42.92 19.04
C ALA A 72 27.55 42.77 17.88
N GLU A 73 28.29 43.82 17.52
CA GLU A 73 29.24 43.85 16.40
C GLU A 73 30.42 42.93 16.63
N VAL A 74 30.89 42.80 17.87
CA VAL A 74 31.99 41.86 18.22
C VAL A 74 31.48 40.41 18.10
N ASN A 75 30.28 40.12 18.60
CA ASN A 75 29.64 38.82 18.44
C ASN A 75 29.42 38.47 16.97
N LEU A 76 28.95 39.43 16.15
CA LEU A 76 28.85 39.23 14.71
C LEU A 76 30.21 38.90 14.08
N ALA A 77 31.25 39.71 14.34
CA ALA A 77 32.57 39.49 13.77
C ALA A 77 33.18 38.12 14.17
N MET A 78 32.99 37.67 15.42
CA MET A 78 33.43 36.37 15.91
C MET A 78 32.65 35.26 15.21
N GLY A 79 31.32 35.36 15.10
CA GLY A 79 30.47 34.41 14.45
C GLY A 79 30.87 34.22 12.97
N LEU A 80 31.09 35.30 12.24
CA LEU A 80 31.50 35.28 10.81
C LEU A 80 32.89 34.66 10.63
N GLU A 81 33.87 34.97 11.45
CA GLU A 81 35.21 34.36 11.36
C GLU A 81 35.17 32.86 11.67
N LEU A 82 34.34 32.42 12.61
CA LEU A 82 34.11 30.98 12.88
C LEU A 82 33.32 30.31 11.78
N ALA A 83 32.31 30.96 11.21
CA ALA A 83 31.54 30.40 10.08
C ALA A 83 32.43 30.18 8.85
N ALA A 84 33.29 31.17 8.53
CA ALA A 84 34.26 31.00 7.43
C ALA A 84 35.22 29.82 7.69
N ARG A 85 35.61 29.59 8.95
CA ARG A 85 36.43 28.43 9.32
C ARG A 85 35.65 27.12 9.17
N CYS A 86 34.38 27.06 9.64
CA CYS A 86 33.55 25.88 9.50
C CYS A 86 33.35 25.53 8.01
N LYS A 87 33.12 26.52 7.15
CA LYS A 87 32.97 26.35 5.70
C LYS A 87 34.25 25.74 5.07
N LEU A 88 35.44 26.24 5.46
CA LEU A 88 36.72 25.70 4.97
C LEU A 88 37.02 24.29 5.46
N GLU A 89 36.71 23.98 6.71
CA GLU A 89 36.97 22.69 7.35
C GLU A 89 35.84 21.67 7.14
N ASN A 90 34.78 22.04 6.43
CA ASN A 90 33.54 21.25 6.25
C ASN A 90 32.97 20.74 7.56
N LYS A 91 32.85 21.64 8.54
CA LYS A 91 32.33 21.36 9.88
C LYS A 91 30.95 22.01 10.11
N PRO A 92 30.14 21.44 11.01
CA PRO A 92 28.85 22.05 11.39
C PRO A 92 29.02 23.47 11.95
N PHE A 93 28.03 24.32 11.74
CA PHE A 93 28.03 25.71 12.23
C PHE A 93 27.64 25.85 13.71
N THR A 94 27.38 24.76 14.40
CA THR A 94 26.90 24.75 15.79
C THR A 94 27.75 25.62 16.75
N GLN A 95 29.08 25.66 16.57
CA GLN A 95 29.97 26.47 17.37
C GLN A 95 29.84 27.99 17.13
N THR A 96 29.22 28.42 16.06
CA THR A 96 28.99 29.82 15.71
C THR A 96 27.74 30.38 16.40
N LEU A 97 26.78 29.49 16.73
CA LEU A 97 25.43 29.86 17.19
C LEU A 97 25.43 30.75 18.40
N PRO A 98 26.24 30.51 19.47
CA PRO A 98 26.22 31.39 20.66
C PRO A 98 26.53 32.85 20.32
N PHE A 99 27.45 33.09 19.40
CA PHE A 99 27.81 34.41 18.94
C PHE A 99 26.72 35.04 18.08
N PHE A 100 26.19 34.31 17.11
CA PHE A 100 25.11 34.82 16.26
C PHE A 100 23.83 35.11 17.05
N PHE A 101 23.46 34.26 18.02
CA PHE A 101 22.32 34.54 18.90
C PHE A 101 22.50 35.82 19.69
N LYS A 102 23.68 36.04 20.28
CA LYS A 102 23.98 37.29 21.02
C LYS A 102 23.94 38.51 20.10
N ALA A 103 24.51 38.40 18.88
CA ALA A 103 24.48 39.49 17.91
C ALA A 103 23.05 39.91 17.55
N ILE A 104 22.18 38.97 17.18
CA ILE A 104 20.80 39.28 16.80
C ILE A 104 19.87 39.56 17.97
N TYR A 105 20.19 39.08 19.16
CA TYR A 105 19.46 39.42 20.39
C TYR A 105 19.65 40.87 20.74
N SER A 106 20.91 41.33 20.75
CA SER A 106 21.26 42.73 21.07
C SER A 106 20.89 43.67 19.91
N CYS A 107 20.98 43.21 18.64
CA CYS A 107 20.71 44.03 17.48
C CYS A 107 20.08 43.20 16.35
N PRO A 108 18.74 43.10 16.29
CA PRO A 108 18.07 42.24 15.29
C PRO A 108 18.37 42.57 13.84
N ASN A 109 18.68 43.83 13.50
CA ASN A 109 18.97 44.27 12.14
C ASN A 109 20.46 44.50 11.90
N ILE A 110 21.35 43.81 12.65
CA ILE A 110 22.79 44.01 12.54
C ILE A 110 23.33 43.53 11.16
N HIS A 111 22.93 42.34 10.74
CA HIS A 111 23.36 41.72 9.49
C HIS A 111 22.43 40.52 9.11
N SER A 112 22.35 40.17 7.85
CA SER A 112 21.54 39.03 7.36
C SER A 112 22.14 37.69 7.72
N GLU A 113 23.46 37.49 7.61
CA GLU A 113 24.15 36.20 7.74
C GLU A 113 23.86 35.41 9.04
N PRO A 114 23.76 36.02 10.23
CA PRO A 114 23.41 35.29 11.43
C PRO A 114 22.14 34.48 11.29
N TYR A 115 21.12 35.04 10.65
CA TYR A 115 19.85 34.31 10.39
C TYR A 115 20.03 33.15 9.46
N TYR A 116 20.87 33.29 8.42
CA TYR A 116 21.17 32.21 7.48
C TYR A 116 21.87 31.05 8.19
N TYR A 117 23.01 31.30 8.90
CA TYR A 117 23.78 30.24 9.53
C TYR A 117 23.05 29.57 10.70
N ILE A 118 22.26 30.29 11.48
CA ILE A 118 21.39 29.70 12.49
C ILE A 118 20.34 28.80 11.84
N GLY A 119 19.67 29.29 10.82
CA GLY A 119 18.65 28.53 10.12
C GLY A 119 19.21 27.32 9.39
N TYR A 120 20.38 27.44 8.77
CA TYR A 120 21.11 26.35 8.13
C TYR A 120 21.47 25.24 9.13
N ASP A 121 22.07 25.58 10.28
CA ASP A 121 22.44 24.61 11.32
C ASP A 121 21.20 23.87 11.87
N TYR A 122 20.08 24.57 12.08
CA TYR A 122 18.84 23.93 12.46
C TYR A 122 18.28 23.02 11.37
N TYR A 123 18.41 23.41 10.09
CA TYR A 123 18.00 22.58 8.97
C TYR A 123 18.82 21.28 8.89
N GLU A 124 20.14 21.34 9.02
CA GLU A 124 21.00 20.15 9.06
C GLU A 124 20.69 19.21 10.23
N ARG A 125 20.24 19.75 11.35
CA ARG A 125 19.82 18.99 12.54
C ARG A 125 18.35 18.56 12.50
N MET A 126 17.65 18.68 11.37
CA MET A 126 16.24 18.31 11.21
C MET A 126 15.26 19.05 12.13
N MET A 127 15.67 20.17 12.70
CA MET A 127 14.84 21.03 13.54
C MET A 127 14.02 22.01 12.69
N ASN A 128 13.12 21.46 11.87
CA ASN A 128 12.46 22.15 10.76
C ASN A 128 11.72 23.43 11.17
N ASP A 129 11.01 23.44 12.33
CA ASP A 129 10.31 24.63 12.81
C ASP A 129 11.28 25.80 13.10
N SER A 130 12.40 25.48 13.75
CA SER A 130 13.46 26.46 14.05
C SER A 130 14.17 26.89 12.76
N ALA A 131 14.47 25.95 11.86
CA ALA A 131 15.07 26.26 10.57
C ALA A 131 14.22 27.25 9.77
N ILE A 132 12.93 26.98 9.61
CA ILE A 132 11.97 27.87 8.93
C ILE A 132 11.94 29.23 9.59
N LYS A 133 11.86 29.29 10.92
CA LYS A 133 11.80 30.55 11.68
C LYS A 133 12.97 31.48 11.36
N TYR A 134 14.20 30.94 11.31
CA TYR A 134 15.39 31.75 11.09
C TYR A 134 15.65 32.00 9.59
N LEU A 135 15.44 31.01 8.73
CA LEU A 135 15.57 31.19 7.28
C LEU A 135 14.51 32.16 6.72
N ASP A 136 13.26 32.14 7.20
CA ASP A 136 12.25 33.12 6.80
C ASP A 136 12.65 34.54 7.23
N LYS A 137 13.31 34.72 8.40
CA LYS A 137 13.89 36.00 8.79
C LYS A 137 15.02 36.45 7.86
N PHE A 138 15.89 35.54 7.45
CA PHE A 138 16.92 35.80 6.44
C PHE A 138 16.30 36.21 5.09
N ILE A 139 15.32 35.46 4.60
CA ILE A 139 14.63 35.72 3.33
C ILE A 139 13.92 37.07 3.34
N SER A 140 13.35 37.46 4.47
CA SER A 140 12.63 38.72 4.65
C SER A 140 13.49 39.89 5.11
N PHE A 141 14.80 39.68 5.33
CA PHE A 141 15.71 40.72 5.80
C PHE A 141 15.76 41.88 4.82
N LYS A 142 15.58 43.12 5.33
CA LYS A 142 15.62 44.33 4.51
C LYS A 142 16.34 45.43 5.29
N ASP A 143 17.34 46.01 4.68
CA ASP A 143 18.05 47.16 5.21
C ASP A 143 18.52 48.00 3.99
N GLU A 144 18.61 49.33 4.13
CA GLU A 144 19.09 50.23 3.07
C GLU A 144 20.61 50.18 2.92
N ASN A 145 21.32 49.63 3.89
CA ASN A 145 22.76 49.51 3.88
C ASN A 145 23.18 48.13 3.30
N ASP A 146 23.67 48.13 2.08
CA ASP A 146 24.14 46.93 1.38
C ASP A 146 25.23 46.16 2.15
N LYS A 147 25.98 46.81 3.03
CA LYS A 147 27.03 46.17 3.85
C LYS A 147 26.49 45.23 4.93
N LYS A 148 25.18 45.25 5.18
CA LYS A 148 24.48 44.32 6.07
C LYS A 148 24.07 43.02 5.40
N TYR A 149 24.43 42.83 4.13
CA TYR A 149 24.20 41.62 3.38
C TYR A 149 25.51 40.88 3.12
N ALA A 150 25.44 39.57 2.99
CA ALA A 150 26.57 38.74 2.56
C ALA A 150 26.99 39.06 1.11
N ASN A 151 28.25 38.87 0.77
CA ASN A 151 28.70 39.00 -0.62
C ASN A 151 28.02 38.01 -1.57
N ASP A 152 27.67 36.82 -1.08
CA ASP A 152 26.98 35.74 -1.79
C ASP A 152 25.47 35.68 -1.44
N PHE A 153 24.89 36.78 -0.97
CA PHE A 153 23.50 36.87 -0.49
C PHE A 153 22.48 36.30 -1.50
N THR A 154 22.67 36.53 -2.79
CA THR A 154 21.72 36.01 -3.82
C THR A 154 21.74 34.50 -3.88
N GLU A 155 22.88 33.84 -3.76
CA GLU A 155 23.02 32.40 -3.72
C GLU A 155 22.46 31.82 -2.42
N GLU A 156 22.82 32.43 -1.28
CA GLU A 156 22.30 32.04 0.04
C GLU A 156 20.78 32.22 0.11
N LEU A 157 20.22 33.24 -0.53
CA LEU A 157 18.77 33.47 -0.62
C LEU A 157 18.07 32.36 -1.40
N PHE A 158 18.67 31.89 -2.50
CA PHE A 158 18.15 30.76 -3.26
C PHE A 158 18.20 29.49 -2.40
N GLN A 159 19.32 29.19 -1.75
CA GLN A 159 19.48 28.05 -0.85
C GLN A 159 18.50 28.09 0.33
N ALA A 160 18.34 29.24 0.98
CA ALA A 160 17.41 29.43 2.07
C ALA A 160 15.96 29.15 1.65
N LYS A 161 15.52 29.62 0.47
CA LYS A 161 14.18 29.32 -0.07
C LYS A 161 13.99 27.83 -0.32
N MET A 162 15.00 27.14 -0.85
CA MET A 162 14.96 25.69 -1.08
C MET A 162 14.87 24.93 0.24
N MET A 163 15.68 25.29 1.25
CA MET A 163 15.65 24.68 2.59
C MET A 163 14.30 24.89 3.29
N VAL A 164 13.74 26.11 3.22
CA VAL A 164 12.39 26.38 3.79
C VAL A 164 11.33 25.56 3.06
N GLY A 165 11.39 25.45 1.74
CA GLY A 165 10.49 24.63 0.95
C GLY A 165 10.54 23.16 1.35
N SER A 166 11.74 22.61 1.50
CA SER A 166 11.97 21.22 1.96
C SER A 166 11.49 21.02 3.41
N ALA A 167 11.86 21.92 4.32
CA ALA A 167 11.44 21.82 5.72
C ALA A 167 9.91 21.89 5.89
N LYS A 168 9.22 22.77 5.14
CA LYS A 168 7.75 22.84 5.13
C LYS A 168 7.10 21.56 4.58
N LYS A 169 7.67 20.96 3.54
CA LYS A 169 7.20 19.68 3.03
C LYS A 169 7.37 18.57 4.07
N GLU A 170 8.52 18.47 4.71
CA GLU A 170 8.77 17.48 5.76
C GLU A 170 7.81 17.64 6.95
N LEU A 171 7.57 18.89 7.41
CA LEU A 171 6.55 19.14 8.43
C LEU A 171 5.16 18.71 7.99
N GLY A 172 4.81 18.91 6.72
CA GLY A 172 3.55 18.45 6.13
C GLY A 172 3.39 16.92 6.12
N LEU A 173 4.49 16.17 6.18
CA LEU A 173 4.46 14.70 6.29
C LEU A 173 4.36 14.20 7.74
N ARG A 174 4.58 15.05 8.75
CA ARG A 174 4.41 14.65 10.16
C ARG A 174 2.92 14.44 10.44
N ARG A 175 2.60 13.28 11.02
CA ARG A 175 1.24 12.94 11.44
C ARG A 175 1.13 13.08 12.95
N ASN A 176 0.11 13.78 13.40
CA ASN A 176 -0.22 13.80 14.84
C ASN A 176 -1.11 12.57 15.13
N VAL A 177 -0.49 11.38 15.09
CA VAL A 177 -1.16 10.09 15.27
C VAL A 177 -0.49 9.33 16.41
N GLU A 178 -1.28 8.55 17.11
CA GLU A 178 -0.75 7.60 18.09
C GLU A 178 0.06 6.51 17.36
N PHE A 179 1.32 6.37 17.74
CA PHE A 179 2.21 5.34 17.20
C PHE A 179 2.89 4.61 18.37
N ASP A 180 2.23 3.56 18.84
CA ASP A 180 2.75 2.68 19.88
C ASP A 180 2.89 1.24 19.35
N PRO A 181 3.90 0.99 18.49
CA PRO A 181 4.14 -0.34 17.94
C PRO A 181 4.53 -1.31 19.04
N LYS A 182 3.91 -2.49 18.96
CA LYS A 182 4.14 -3.61 19.88
C LYS A 182 4.67 -4.79 19.09
N VAL A 183 5.66 -5.46 19.65
CA VAL A 183 6.20 -6.70 19.08
C VAL A 183 5.10 -7.75 18.98
N VAL A 184 5.05 -8.46 17.86
CA VAL A 184 4.09 -9.55 17.65
C VAL A 184 4.57 -10.79 18.41
N LYS A 185 3.94 -11.02 19.57
CA LYS A 185 4.28 -12.15 20.45
C LYS A 185 4.13 -13.49 19.72
N GLY A 186 5.08 -14.38 19.94
CA GLY A 186 5.17 -15.70 19.33
C GLY A 186 5.94 -15.71 18.01
N VAL A 187 5.79 -14.68 17.16
CA VAL A 187 6.59 -14.55 15.93
C VAL A 187 7.98 -14.03 16.26
N SER A 188 8.06 -12.91 16.99
CA SER A 188 9.33 -12.30 17.37
C SER A 188 9.98 -13.01 18.54
N THR A 189 11.29 -13.26 18.43
CA THR A 189 12.14 -13.95 19.42
C THR A 189 13.45 -13.19 19.62
N GLU A 190 14.42 -13.74 20.33
CA GLU A 190 15.78 -13.19 20.45
C GLU A 190 16.59 -13.27 19.14
N ARG A 191 15.99 -13.80 18.06
CA ARG A 191 16.61 -13.94 16.74
C ARG A 191 16.10 -12.88 15.77
N ASP A 192 16.64 -12.92 14.56
CA ASP A 192 16.18 -12.04 13.48
C ASP A 192 14.98 -12.68 12.76
N GLU A 193 13.82 -12.02 12.81
CA GLU A 193 12.61 -12.35 12.04
C GLU A 193 12.27 -11.24 11.05
N TYR A 194 12.09 -11.61 9.77
CA TYR A 194 11.80 -10.65 8.70
C TYR A 194 11.03 -11.27 7.53
N LEU A 195 10.65 -10.44 6.54
CA LEU A 195 9.81 -10.82 5.41
C LEU A 195 8.50 -11.51 5.85
N ALA A 196 7.93 -11.04 6.96
CA ALA A 196 6.73 -11.61 7.50
C ALA A 196 5.50 -11.24 6.67
N TYR A 197 4.57 -12.19 6.58
CA TYR A 197 3.26 -12.01 5.97
C TYR A 197 2.21 -12.78 6.77
N ILE A 198 1.11 -12.12 7.13
CA ILE A 198 -0.01 -12.74 7.81
C ILE A 198 -1.11 -13.03 6.78
N SER A 199 -1.65 -14.26 6.80
CA SER A 199 -2.73 -14.64 5.91
C SER A 199 -3.96 -13.73 6.08
N PRO A 200 -4.75 -13.49 5.01
CA PRO A 200 -5.89 -12.58 5.06
C PRO A 200 -6.94 -12.93 6.12
N ASP A 201 -7.08 -14.19 6.50
CA ASP A 201 -7.95 -14.66 7.60
C ASP A 201 -7.35 -14.47 9.01
N ASP A 202 -6.16 -13.85 9.09
CA ASP A 202 -5.40 -13.55 10.30
C ASP A 202 -4.99 -14.79 11.14
N LYS A 203 -4.97 -15.98 10.54
CA LYS A 203 -4.70 -17.26 11.25
C LYS A 203 -3.26 -17.72 11.15
N ASN A 204 -2.59 -17.49 10.02
CA ASN A 204 -1.24 -17.96 9.77
C ASN A 204 -0.29 -16.78 9.55
N CYS A 205 0.91 -16.88 10.11
CA CYS A 205 2.02 -15.99 9.82
C CYS A 205 3.16 -16.78 9.18
N PHE A 206 3.66 -16.31 8.05
CA PHE A 206 4.81 -16.86 7.34
C PHE A 206 5.94 -15.85 7.42
N PHE A 207 7.15 -16.27 7.76
CA PHE A 207 8.30 -15.37 7.93
C PHE A 207 9.61 -16.13 7.83
N ILE A 208 10.69 -15.40 7.72
CA ILE A 208 12.06 -15.94 7.77
C ILE A 208 12.61 -15.74 9.16
N ARG A 209 13.24 -16.78 9.71
CA ARG A 209 14.02 -16.74 10.94
C ARG A 209 15.44 -17.20 10.71
N LYS A 210 16.42 -16.47 11.20
CA LYS A 210 17.81 -16.92 11.24
C LYS A 210 18.03 -17.91 12.36
N LEU A 211 18.50 -19.12 12.00
CA LEU A 211 18.80 -20.20 12.95
C LEU A 211 20.27 -20.60 12.84
N PRO A 212 20.95 -20.90 13.96
CA PRO A 212 22.33 -21.35 13.96
C PRO A 212 22.47 -22.70 13.25
N ILE A 213 23.50 -22.85 12.44
CA ILE A 213 23.86 -24.12 11.82
C ILE A 213 24.60 -24.95 12.88
N LYS A 214 23.98 -26.03 13.36
CA LYS A 214 24.65 -27.00 14.22
C LYS A 214 25.63 -27.84 13.38
N SER A 215 26.89 -27.44 13.35
CA SER A 215 27.93 -28.26 12.72
C SER A 215 28.45 -29.31 13.69
N MET A 216 28.36 -30.60 13.34
CA MET A 216 28.85 -31.70 14.17
C MET A 216 30.40 -31.82 14.23
N ASN A 217 31.16 -31.08 13.41
CA ASN A 217 32.58 -31.32 13.20
C ASN A 217 33.45 -30.08 13.01
N GLN A 218 33.24 -28.95 13.69
CA GLN A 218 34.15 -27.80 13.54
C GLN A 218 34.70 -27.29 14.87
N VAL A 219 36.03 -27.41 15.00
CA VAL A 219 36.84 -26.89 16.11
C VAL A 219 36.97 -25.35 16.10
N PHE A 220 36.58 -24.71 14.99
CA PHE A 220 36.51 -23.24 14.82
C PHE A 220 35.13 -22.88 14.27
N SER A 221 34.16 -22.68 15.15
CA SER A 221 32.85 -22.15 14.74
C SER A 221 32.90 -20.64 14.59
N THR A 222 32.92 -20.14 13.38
CA THR A 222 32.22 -18.91 13.09
C THR A 222 30.73 -19.27 13.13
N ASP A 223 29.93 -18.63 13.98
CA ASP A 223 28.48 -18.88 14.11
C ASP A 223 27.82 -18.62 12.76
N LYS A 224 27.73 -19.67 11.94
CA LYS A 224 27.03 -19.58 10.66
C LYS A 224 25.55 -19.77 10.94
N GLU A 225 24.75 -18.76 10.56
CA GLU A 225 23.31 -18.82 10.59
C GLU A 225 22.78 -19.18 9.20
N ARG A 226 21.62 -19.84 9.17
CA ARG A 226 20.86 -20.05 7.93
C ARG A 226 19.47 -19.42 8.06
N GLU A 227 18.93 -18.96 6.99
CA GLU A 227 17.56 -18.53 6.85
C GLU A 227 16.64 -19.75 6.76
N VAL A 228 15.58 -19.77 7.57
CA VAL A 228 14.59 -20.84 7.59
C VAL A 228 13.22 -20.23 7.41
N PHE A 229 12.47 -20.74 6.45
CA PHE A 229 11.08 -20.34 6.23
C PHE A 229 10.19 -21.00 7.28
N ILE A 230 9.52 -20.16 8.05
CA ILE A 230 8.73 -20.54 9.24
C ILE A 230 7.25 -20.26 9.00
N LYS A 231 6.40 -21.11 9.52
CA LYS A 231 4.96 -20.90 9.65
C LYS A 231 4.58 -20.89 11.13
N SER A 232 3.86 -19.88 11.55
CA SER A 232 3.23 -19.78 12.87
C SER A 232 1.72 -19.72 12.73
N GLN A 233 1.01 -20.23 13.71
CA GLN A 233 -0.46 -20.20 13.77
C GLN A 233 -0.95 -19.43 14.98
N ARG A 234 -2.00 -18.65 14.81
CA ARG A 234 -2.66 -17.94 15.89
C ARG A 234 -3.55 -18.88 16.68
N ASN A 235 -3.38 -18.91 17.98
CA ASN A 235 -4.20 -19.71 18.89
C ASN A 235 -5.55 -19.02 19.17
N LYS A 236 -6.41 -19.71 19.94
CA LYS A 236 -7.75 -19.21 20.33
C LYS A 236 -7.73 -17.90 21.12
N ASN A 237 -6.60 -17.57 21.75
CA ASN A 237 -6.41 -16.32 22.51
C ASN A 237 -5.87 -15.19 21.63
N GLY A 238 -5.76 -15.39 20.32
CA GLY A 238 -5.27 -14.40 19.39
C GLY A 238 -3.73 -14.23 19.37
N VAL A 239 -2.98 -15.13 19.99
CA VAL A 239 -1.51 -15.08 20.06
C VAL A 239 -0.92 -16.10 19.09
N PHE A 240 0.09 -15.72 18.34
CA PHE A 240 0.83 -16.62 17.46
C PHE A 240 1.72 -17.58 18.28
N SER A 241 1.90 -18.79 17.78
CA SER A 241 2.92 -19.72 18.27
C SER A 241 4.32 -19.22 17.89
N GLU A 242 5.38 -19.80 18.46
CA GLU A 242 6.77 -19.51 18.03
C GLU A 242 7.02 -19.87 16.55
N GLY A 243 6.15 -20.68 15.99
CA GLY A 243 6.24 -21.15 14.62
C GLY A 243 7.17 -22.36 14.48
N GLU A 244 6.95 -23.05 13.40
CA GLU A 244 7.69 -24.24 13.01
C GLU A 244 8.25 -24.05 11.61
N ALA A 245 9.38 -24.72 11.30
CA ALA A 245 9.89 -24.72 9.94
C ALA A 245 8.82 -25.26 8.99
N MET A 246 8.63 -24.57 7.86
CA MET A 246 7.73 -25.06 6.81
C MET A 246 8.13 -26.50 6.44
N PRO A 247 7.14 -27.42 6.32
CA PRO A 247 7.41 -28.80 5.97
C PRO A 247 7.93 -28.94 4.54
N SER A 248 8.37 -30.16 4.16
CA SER A 248 8.65 -30.49 2.76
C SER A 248 7.54 -29.95 1.82
N PRO A 249 7.92 -29.38 0.68
CA PRO A 249 9.28 -29.29 0.07
C PRO A 249 10.06 -28.02 0.45
N PHE A 250 9.62 -27.25 1.45
CA PHE A 250 10.33 -26.03 1.87
C PHE A 250 11.57 -26.37 2.72
N ASN A 251 12.53 -25.47 2.74
CA ASN A 251 13.76 -25.58 3.54
C ASN A 251 14.67 -26.79 3.21
N GLU A 252 14.41 -27.52 2.13
CA GLU A 252 15.20 -28.72 1.75
C GLU A 252 16.52 -28.37 1.07
N THR A 253 16.61 -27.23 0.44
CA THR A 253 17.81 -26.73 -0.24
C THR A 253 18.46 -25.61 0.57
N ALA A 254 19.67 -25.21 0.17
CA ALA A 254 20.35 -24.03 0.71
C ALA A 254 19.86 -22.71 0.10
N ASP A 255 18.83 -22.76 -0.75
CA ASP A 255 18.27 -21.60 -1.41
C ASP A 255 17.51 -20.72 -0.40
N ASN A 256 17.68 -19.42 -0.47
CA ASN A 256 16.96 -18.49 0.39
C ASN A 256 15.51 -18.35 -0.10
N GLN A 257 14.57 -18.65 0.76
CA GLN A 257 13.13 -18.58 0.50
C GLN A 257 12.53 -17.47 1.36
N GLY A 258 11.58 -16.68 0.85
CA GLY A 258 10.92 -15.65 1.66
C GLY A 258 10.12 -14.65 0.85
N GLY A 259 9.66 -13.56 1.51
CA GLY A 259 8.86 -12.52 0.87
C GLY A 259 7.63 -13.10 0.19
N CYS A 260 6.74 -13.69 0.98
CA CYS A 260 5.61 -14.46 0.45
C CYS A 260 4.29 -13.68 0.47
N SER A 261 3.31 -14.22 -0.26
CA SER A 261 1.90 -13.87 -0.22
C SER A 261 1.06 -15.12 -0.42
N ILE A 262 -0.05 -15.26 0.28
CA ILE A 262 -0.91 -16.43 0.19
C ILE A 262 -2.33 -16.02 -0.26
N SER A 263 -2.96 -16.88 -1.07
CA SER A 263 -4.37 -16.69 -1.47
C SER A 263 -5.31 -16.68 -0.25
N ILE A 264 -6.45 -16.00 -0.37
CA ILE A 264 -7.39 -15.84 0.75
C ILE A 264 -7.91 -17.16 1.32
N ASN A 265 -7.91 -18.24 0.54
CA ASN A 265 -8.28 -19.60 0.97
C ASN A 265 -7.10 -20.38 1.60
N ASN A 266 -5.94 -19.75 1.76
CA ASN A 266 -4.71 -20.36 2.30
C ASN A 266 -4.16 -21.56 1.50
N LYS A 267 -4.51 -21.68 0.21
CA LYS A 267 -4.13 -22.86 -0.59
C LYS A 267 -3.03 -22.60 -1.61
N ASN A 268 -2.75 -21.37 -2.00
CA ASN A 268 -1.72 -21.04 -2.99
C ASN A 268 -0.73 -20.08 -2.36
N LEU A 269 0.46 -20.57 -2.07
CA LEU A 269 1.55 -19.76 -1.48
C LEU A 269 2.51 -19.33 -2.58
N TYR A 270 2.57 -18.03 -2.84
CA TYR A 270 3.55 -17.39 -3.72
C TYR A 270 4.70 -16.86 -2.87
N PHE A 271 5.93 -17.07 -3.30
CA PHE A 271 7.10 -16.63 -2.55
C PHE A 271 8.31 -16.42 -3.46
N ALA A 272 9.24 -15.60 -3.03
CA ALA A 272 10.50 -15.40 -3.70
C ALA A 272 11.52 -16.46 -3.26
N MET A 273 12.33 -16.93 -4.21
CA MET A 273 13.43 -17.82 -3.93
C MET A 273 14.66 -17.44 -4.76
N THR A 274 15.81 -17.31 -4.08
CA THR A 274 17.07 -16.99 -4.71
C THR A 274 17.85 -18.28 -4.96
N ARG A 275 18.19 -18.56 -6.22
CA ARG A 275 18.93 -19.74 -6.66
C ARG A 275 20.19 -19.39 -7.42
N MET A 276 21.19 -20.24 -7.29
CA MET A 276 22.37 -20.28 -8.15
C MET A 276 22.06 -21.12 -9.39
N GLU A 277 21.66 -20.51 -10.48
CA GLU A 277 21.42 -21.23 -11.74
C GLU A 277 22.66 -21.19 -12.63
N GLY A 278 23.21 -22.38 -12.99
CA GLY A 278 24.27 -22.53 -14.01
C GLY A 278 25.63 -21.91 -13.67
N GLY A 279 25.96 -21.67 -12.41
CA GLY A 279 27.21 -21.05 -11.98
C GLY A 279 27.34 -19.55 -12.22
N LEU A 280 26.23 -18.90 -12.54
CA LEU A 280 26.07 -17.44 -12.66
C LEU A 280 25.77 -16.80 -11.29
N GLN A 281 25.61 -15.47 -11.29
CA GLN A 281 25.16 -14.72 -10.10
C GLN A 281 23.79 -15.26 -9.64
N PRO A 282 23.54 -15.29 -8.31
CA PRO A 282 22.24 -15.72 -7.79
C PRO A 282 21.13 -14.86 -8.38
N ASN A 283 20.08 -15.48 -8.93
CA ASN A 283 18.88 -14.80 -9.37
C ASN A 283 17.71 -15.08 -8.42
N CYS A 284 16.82 -14.11 -8.26
CA CYS A 284 15.64 -14.23 -7.45
C CYS A 284 14.41 -14.26 -8.34
N ASP A 285 13.60 -15.30 -8.18
CA ASP A 285 12.40 -15.55 -8.96
C ASP A 285 11.21 -15.84 -8.04
N ILE A 286 10.00 -15.73 -8.59
CA ILE A 286 8.75 -16.02 -7.89
C ILE A 286 8.34 -17.47 -8.14
N TYR A 287 8.06 -18.18 -7.07
CA TYR A 287 7.64 -19.56 -7.05
C TYR A 287 6.25 -19.71 -6.42
N ILE A 288 5.62 -20.84 -6.64
CA ILE A 288 4.35 -21.23 -6.06
C ILE A 288 4.41 -22.65 -5.53
N SER A 289 3.73 -22.88 -4.39
CA SER A 289 3.35 -24.21 -3.93
C SER A 289 1.87 -24.19 -3.57
N ASP A 290 1.17 -25.28 -3.88
CA ASP A 290 -0.27 -25.43 -3.60
C ASP A 290 -0.45 -26.36 -2.40
N PHE A 291 -1.44 -26.04 -1.54
CA PHE A 291 -1.80 -26.89 -0.41
C PHE A 291 -3.00 -27.76 -0.78
N ILE A 292 -2.74 -29.04 -1.02
CA ILE A 292 -3.73 -30.03 -1.49
C ILE A 292 -3.72 -31.23 -0.54
N ASP A 293 -4.89 -31.67 -0.12
CA ASP A 293 -5.09 -32.84 0.76
C ASP A 293 -4.26 -32.83 2.06
N GLY A 294 -3.98 -31.64 2.58
CA GLY A 294 -3.23 -31.45 3.82
C GLY A 294 -1.72 -31.31 3.66
N GLU A 295 -1.21 -31.36 2.46
CA GLU A 295 0.22 -31.30 2.15
C GLU A 295 0.53 -30.20 1.10
N TRP A 296 1.76 -29.68 1.15
CA TRP A 296 2.28 -28.75 0.16
C TRP A 296 2.81 -29.53 -1.05
N THR A 297 2.42 -29.11 -2.26
CA THR A 297 2.96 -29.68 -3.50
C THR A 297 4.39 -29.26 -3.76
N GLU A 298 5.03 -29.87 -4.76
CA GLU A 298 6.34 -29.45 -5.24
C GLU A 298 6.38 -27.94 -5.53
N ILE A 299 7.52 -27.30 -5.21
CA ILE A 299 7.77 -25.91 -5.48
C ILE A 299 7.97 -25.72 -6.98
N ARG A 300 7.12 -24.91 -7.61
CA ARG A 300 7.14 -24.63 -9.05
C ARG A 300 7.48 -23.17 -9.31
N LYS A 301 8.47 -22.94 -10.18
CA LYS A 301 8.77 -21.60 -10.70
C LYS A 301 7.58 -21.11 -11.52
N LEU A 302 7.13 -19.87 -11.35
CA LEU A 302 6.14 -19.27 -12.25
C LEU A 302 6.70 -19.18 -13.67
N SER A 303 5.80 -19.11 -14.64
CA SER A 303 6.17 -19.11 -16.07
C SER A 303 7.16 -17.99 -16.43
N ALA A 304 7.86 -18.17 -17.55
CA ALA A 304 8.77 -17.17 -18.12
C ALA A 304 8.08 -15.83 -18.47
N ASN A 305 6.74 -15.79 -18.50
CA ASN A 305 6.03 -14.52 -18.58
C ASN A 305 6.18 -13.69 -17.29
N VAL A 306 6.22 -14.34 -16.12
CA VAL A 306 6.36 -13.66 -14.83
C VAL A 306 7.83 -13.45 -14.49
N ASN A 307 8.61 -14.52 -14.50
CA ASN A 307 10.02 -14.53 -14.19
C ASN A 307 10.87 -14.34 -15.44
N ASP A 308 11.69 -13.32 -15.46
CA ASP A 308 12.71 -13.16 -16.49
C ASP A 308 14.05 -13.70 -15.95
N PRO A 309 14.67 -14.69 -16.62
CA PRO A 309 15.88 -15.33 -16.10
C PRO A 309 17.11 -14.42 -15.95
N LYS A 310 17.03 -13.19 -16.46
CA LYS A 310 18.13 -12.21 -16.40
C LYS A 310 17.93 -11.16 -15.30
N TYR A 311 16.73 -11.04 -14.74
CA TYR A 311 16.35 -9.96 -13.86
C TYR A 311 15.82 -10.50 -12.52
N TRP A 312 15.90 -9.66 -11.53
CA TRP A 312 15.40 -9.94 -10.19
C TRP A 312 13.89 -9.72 -10.14
N ASP A 313 13.12 -10.78 -9.89
CA ASP A 313 11.67 -10.78 -9.72
C ASP A 313 11.32 -11.28 -8.33
N SER A 314 10.72 -10.45 -7.48
CA SER A 314 10.58 -10.77 -6.06
C SER A 314 9.38 -10.08 -5.39
N GLN A 315 9.15 -10.42 -4.12
CA GLN A 315 8.17 -9.80 -3.23
C GLN A 315 6.75 -9.83 -3.81
N PRO A 316 6.22 -11.02 -4.11
CA PRO A 316 4.88 -11.16 -4.68
C PRO A 316 3.79 -10.74 -3.70
N SER A 317 2.70 -10.16 -4.23
CA SER A 317 1.49 -9.84 -3.50
C SER A 317 0.27 -10.17 -4.35
N ILE A 318 -0.47 -11.22 -3.97
CA ILE A 318 -1.64 -11.71 -4.73
C ILE A 318 -2.91 -10.98 -4.29
N SER A 319 -3.73 -10.56 -5.24
CA SER A 319 -5.05 -9.98 -4.98
C SER A 319 -6.01 -11.01 -4.37
N SER A 320 -7.03 -10.53 -3.65
CA SER A 320 -7.99 -11.39 -2.97
C SER A 320 -8.80 -12.29 -3.90
N ASP A 321 -8.90 -11.94 -5.18
CA ASP A 321 -9.52 -12.78 -6.21
C ASP A 321 -8.58 -13.85 -6.81
N GLY A 322 -7.30 -13.84 -6.40
CA GLY A 322 -6.29 -14.78 -6.93
C GLY A 322 -5.89 -14.56 -8.39
N ILE A 323 -6.29 -13.42 -8.98
CA ILE A 323 -6.13 -13.17 -10.42
C ILE A 323 -4.98 -12.21 -10.72
N THR A 324 -4.75 -11.22 -9.88
CA THR A 324 -3.71 -10.22 -10.10
C THR A 324 -2.56 -10.42 -9.14
N LEU A 325 -1.36 -10.66 -9.66
CA LEU A 325 -0.13 -10.77 -8.88
C LEU A 325 0.69 -9.48 -9.09
N TYR A 326 0.94 -8.76 -8.01
CA TYR A 326 1.85 -7.62 -7.95
C TYR A 326 3.22 -8.10 -7.49
N PHE A 327 4.29 -7.48 -7.99
CA PHE A 327 5.66 -7.84 -7.60
C PHE A 327 6.64 -6.73 -7.96
N ALA A 328 7.85 -6.79 -7.39
CA ALA A 328 8.95 -5.88 -7.69
C ALA A 328 9.93 -6.53 -8.68
N SER A 329 10.46 -5.75 -9.63
CA SER A 329 11.39 -6.24 -10.65
C SER A 329 12.34 -5.14 -11.13
N ASP A 330 13.59 -5.50 -11.42
CA ASP A 330 14.60 -4.63 -12.03
C ASP A 330 14.69 -4.80 -13.56
N ARG A 331 13.66 -5.39 -14.17
CA ARG A 331 13.59 -5.60 -15.63
C ARG A 331 13.61 -4.29 -16.40
N PRO A 332 14.22 -4.25 -17.60
CA PRO A 332 14.33 -3.03 -18.41
C PRO A 332 12.95 -2.54 -18.88
N GLY A 333 12.89 -1.25 -19.16
CA GLY A 333 11.66 -0.58 -19.63
C GLY A 333 10.79 -0.02 -18.49
N GLY A 334 11.32 -0.03 -17.25
CA GLY A 334 10.75 0.66 -16.10
C GLY A 334 11.11 2.14 -16.05
N TYR A 335 10.81 2.78 -14.92
CA TYR A 335 11.07 4.19 -14.65
C TYR A 335 12.31 4.42 -13.80
N GLY A 336 12.66 3.45 -12.93
CA GLY A 336 13.77 3.51 -11.98
C GLY A 336 14.69 2.30 -12.03
N GLY A 337 15.28 1.97 -10.89
CA GLY A 337 16.12 0.79 -10.71
C GLY A 337 15.25 -0.46 -10.53
N ILE A 338 14.39 -0.45 -9.51
CA ILE A 338 13.40 -1.49 -9.25
C ILE A 338 12.03 -0.85 -9.30
N ASP A 339 11.15 -1.40 -10.11
CA ASP A 339 9.79 -0.94 -10.29
C ASP A 339 8.76 -1.99 -9.86
N LEU A 340 7.54 -1.53 -9.56
CA LEU A 340 6.40 -2.42 -9.34
C LEU A 340 5.71 -2.77 -10.65
N TYR A 341 5.46 -4.07 -10.80
CA TYR A 341 4.76 -4.66 -11.93
C TYR A 341 3.55 -5.46 -11.45
N TYR A 342 2.64 -5.74 -12.36
CA TYR A 342 1.56 -6.69 -12.16
C TYR A 342 1.37 -7.60 -13.36
N THR A 343 0.90 -8.81 -13.09
CA THR A 343 0.44 -9.77 -14.11
C THR A 343 -0.94 -10.29 -13.75
N ARG A 344 -1.70 -10.75 -14.73
CA ARG A 344 -3.05 -11.28 -14.53
C ARG A 344 -3.15 -12.72 -15.01
N LYS A 345 -3.79 -13.54 -14.20
CA LYS A 345 -4.08 -14.93 -14.52
C LYS A 345 -5.33 -15.00 -15.41
N ASP A 346 -5.24 -15.68 -16.52
CA ASP A 346 -6.40 -16.04 -17.32
C ASP A 346 -7.17 -17.17 -16.63
N LEU A 347 -8.44 -16.95 -16.34
CA LEU A 347 -9.27 -17.87 -15.56
C LEU A 347 -9.59 -19.19 -16.29
N LYS A 348 -9.52 -19.21 -17.63
CA LYS A 348 -9.79 -20.41 -18.43
C LYS A 348 -8.55 -21.27 -18.61
N THR A 349 -7.41 -20.63 -18.89
CA THR A 349 -6.16 -21.35 -19.17
C THR A 349 -5.26 -21.51 -17.95
N GLY A 350 -5.47 -20.70 -16.91
CA GLY A 350 -4.60 -20.63 -15.73
C GLY A 350 -3.25 -19.94 -16.00
N GLN A 351 -3.03 -19.42 -17.18
CA GLN A 351 -1.77 -18.79 -17.60
C GLN A 351 -1.66 -17.35 -17.12
N TRP A 352 -0.46 -16.94 -16.72
CA TRP A 352 -0.15 -15.56 -16.40
C TRP A 352 0.14 -14.75 -17.66
N SER A 353 -0.39 -13.52 -17.71
CA SER A 353 -0.10 -12.57 -18.79
C SER A 353 1.34 -12.07 -18.73
N ILE A 354 1.83 -11.44 -19.80
CA ILE A 354 3.05 -10.64 -19.74
C ILE A 354 2.87 -9.53 -18.72
N PRO A 355 3.82 -9.33 -17.79
CA PRO A 355 3.73 -8.29 -16.77
C PRO A 355 3.65 -6.89 -17.35
N LYS A 356 2.89 -6.04 -16.67
CA LYS A 356 2.78 -4.63 -16.99
C LYS A 356 3.33 -3.81 -15.84
N ASN A 357 4.12 -2.80 -16.17
CA ASN A 357 4.58 -1.79 -15.22
C ASN A 357 3.38 -1.00 -14.65
N LEU A 358 3.37 -0.68 -13.36
CA LEU A 358 2.29 0.10 -12.73
C LEU A 358 2.23 1.57 -13.19
N GLY A 359 3.21 2.00 -13.96
CA GLY A 359 3.24 3.34 -14.57
C GLY A 359 3.83 4.43 -13.66
N PRO A 360 3.96 5.65 -14.22
CA PRO A 360 4.70 6.75 -13.58
C PRO A 360 4.00 7.38 -12.37
N THR A 361 2.74 7.05 -12.13
CA THR A 361 2.03 7.45 -10.91
C THR A 361 2.59 6.72 -9.69
N ILE A 362 2.97 5.43 -9.85
CA ILE A 362 3.47 4.58 -8.79
C ILE A 362 5.00 4.50 -8.83
N ASN A 363 5.56 4.21 -10.00
CA ASN A 363 6.99 4.02 -10.17
C ASN A 363 7.69 5.35 -10.48
N THR A 364 8.89 5.52 -9.91
CA THR A 364 9.67 6.75 -9.99
C THR A 364 11.05 6.47 -10.60
N LYS A 365 11.95 7.45 -10.55
CA LYS A 365 13.36 7.25 -10.89
C LYS A 365 14.16 6.52 -9.79
N GLY A 366 13.56 6.32 -8.62
CA GLY A 366 14.12 5.55 -7.52
C GLY A 366 13.79 4.06 -7.64
N ASP A 367 13.74 3.40 -6.50
CA ASP A 367 13.33 2.02 -6.37
C ASP A 367 11.97 1.95 -5.67
N GLU A 368 11.06 1.13 -6.18
CA GLU A 368 9.80 0.77 -5.54
C GLU A 368 9.80 -0.73 -5.20
N LYS A 369 9.51 -1.06 -3.93
CA LYS A 369 9.60 -2.43 -3.40
C LYS A 369 8.44 -2.79 -2.47
N THR A 370 8.41 -4.06 -2.06
CA THR A 370 7.48 -4.61 -1.05
C THR A 370 6.02 -4.24 -1.30
N PRO A 371 5.47 -4.48 -2.51
CA PRO A 371 4.07 -4.22 -2.74
C PRO A 371 3.20 -5.11 -1.85
N PHE A 372 2.19 -4.54 -1.22
CA PHE A 372 1.14 -5.24 -0.50
C PHE A 372 -0.22 -4.77 -0.98
N ILE A 373 -0.91 -5.61 -1.75
CA ILE A 373 -2.31 -5.37 -2.11
C ILE A 373 -3.21 -5.89 -0.99
N HIS A 374 -3.98 -4.99 -0.39
CA HIS A 374 -4.92 -5.35 0.66
C HIS A 374 -6.07 -6.22 0.12
N SER A 375 -6.74 -6.98 1.00
CA SER A 375 -7.87 -7.85 0.63
C SER A 375 -9.08 -7.11 0.02
N ASP A 376 -9.16 -5.78 0.12
CA ASP A 376 -10.13 -4.97 -0.62
C ASP A 376 -9.84 -4.87 -2.13
N SER A 377 -8.65 -5.32 -2.58
CA SER A 377 -8.13 -5.25 -3.96
C SER A 377 -8.10 -3.83 -4.57
N GLU A 378 -8.22 -2.80 -3.74
CA GLU A 378 -8.26 -1.38 -4.14
C GLU A 378 -7.22 -0.52 -3.42
N THR A 379 -6.59 -1.01 -2.35
CA THR A 379 -5.55 -0.31 -1.60
C THR A 379 -4.22 -1.03 -1.72
N LEU A 380 -3.21 -0.35 -2.24
CA LEU A 380 -1.83 -0.86 -2.40
C LEU A 380 -0.90 -0.06 -1.48
N TYR A 381 -0.13 -0.76 -0.66
CA TYR A 381 1.00 -0.22 0.10
C TYR A 381 2.30 -0.65 -0.56
N PHE A 382 3.31 0.18 -0.48
CA PHE A 382 4.64 -0.14 -1.03
C PHE A 382 5.70 0.78 -0.41
N SER A 383 6.97 0.44 -0.59
CA SER A 383 8.09 1.27 -0.15
C SER A 383 8.80 1.88 -1.35
N SER A 384 9.18 3.15 -1.27
CA SER A 384 9.84 3.89 -2.36
C SER A 384 10.99 4.76 -1.88
N THR A 385 12.04 4.85 -2.69
CA THR A 385 13.14 5.81 -2.53
C THR A 385 12.99 7.05 -3.41
N GLY A 386 12.08 7.03 -4.38
CA GLY A 386 11.94 8.10 -5.37
C GLY A 386 10.83 9.09 -5.09
N HIS A 387 9.77 8.68 -4.39
CA HIS A 387 8.76 9.59 -3.88
C HIS A 387 9.32 10.42 -2.71
N PHE A 388 8.78 11.62 -2.51
CA PHE A 388 9.25 12.51 -1.45
C PHE A 388 8.96 11.92 -0.07
N GLY A 389 10.01 11.74 0.74
CA GLY A 389 9.96 11.10 2.04
C GLY A 389 11.01 11.60 3.03
N PHE A 390 11.20 10.85 4.12
CA PHE A 390 12.12 11.17 5.23
C PHE A 390 13.48 10.49 5.06
N GLY A 391 13.50 9.27 4.53
CA GLY A 391 14.66 8.40 4.60
C GLY A 391 15.10 7.83 3.25
N LYS A 392 15.56 6.59 3.33
CA LYS A 392 15.93 5.80 2.14
C LYS A 392 14.69 5.25 1.48
N TYR A 393 14.10 4.21 2.09
CA TYR A 393 12.79 3.70 1.71
C TYR A 393 11.76 4.23 2.68
N ASP A 394 10.72 4.85 2.17
CA ASP A 394 9.53 5.28 2.91
C ASP A 394 8.31 4.49 2.45
N ILE A 395 7.38 4.22 3.36
CA ILE A 395 6.12 3.55 3.08
C ILE A 395 5.13 4.56 2.48
N PHE A 396 4.50 4.15 1.39
CA PHE A 396 3.43 4.87 0.70
C PHE A 396 2.20 3.98 0.59
N TYR A 397 1.05 4.62 0.42
CA TYR A 397 -0.17 3.93 0.04
C TYR A 397 -0.87 4.69 -1.09
N THR A 398 -1.56 3.92 -1.93
CA THR A 398 -2.43 4.45 -2.99
C THR A 398 -3.72 3.66 -3.03
N LYS A 399 -4.76 4.26 -3.61
CA LYS A 399 -6.08 3.63 -3.76
C LYS A 399 -6.53 3.71 -5.21
N LYS A 400 -7.37 2.79 -5.64
CA LYS A 400 -8.00 2.88 -6.95
C LYS A 400 -9.16 3.87 -6.94
N ASN A 401 -9.25 4.70 -7.99
CA ASN A 401 -10.40 5.56 -8.23
C ASN A 401 -11.61 4.73 -8.75
N GLU A 402 -12.73 5.39 -9.01
CA GLU A 402 -13.94 4.74 -9.54
C GLU A 402 -13.72 4.05 -10.89
N LYS A 403 -12.76 4.53 -11.70
CA LYS A 403 -12.39 3.93 -13.00
C LYS A 403 -11.45 2.73 -12.84
N GLY A 404 -10.90 2.49 -11.66
CA GLY A 404 -9.95 1.42 -11.38
C GLY A 404 -8.49 1.80 -11.56
N ASP A 405 -8.17 3.08 -11.82
CA ASP A 405 -6.81 3.60 -11.94
C ASP A 405 -6.24 3.92 -10.55
N TRP A 406 -4.94 3.73 -10.36
CA TRP A 406 -4.24 4.15 -9.16
C TRP A 406 -4.14 5.68 -9.08
N ILE A 407 -4.51 6.23 -7.92
CA ILE A 407 -4.32 7.67 -7.64
C ILE A 407 -2.90 7.93 -7.13
N GLU A 408 -2.52 9.20 -7.05
CA GLU A 408 -1.20 9.62 -6.55
C GLU A 408 -0.91 9.03 -5.17
N PRO A 409 0.26 8.39 -4.98
CA PRO A 409 0.63 7.80 -3.70
C PRO A 409 0.78 8.82 -2.60
N VAL A 410 0.34 8.47 -1.41
CA VAL A 410 0.44 9.28 -0.20
C VAL A 410 1.50 8.69 0.71
N ASN A 411 2.50 9.49 1.10
CA ASN A 411 3.46 9.12 2.14
C ASN A 411 2.71 8.90 3.46
N ILE A 412 2.88 7.74 4.09
CA ILE A 412 2.18 7.39 5.33
C ILE A 412 2.59 8.33 6.49
N GLY A 413 3.76 8.94 6.40
CA GLY A 413 4.23 10.01 7.27
C GLY A 413 4.95 9.53 8.53
N SER A 414 5.65 10.45 9.17
CA SER A 414 6.22 10.23 10.49
C SER A 414 5.11 10.28 11.57
N PRO A 415 5.14 9.44 12.61
CA PRO A 415 6.29 8.64 13.07
C PRO A 415 6.40 7.23 12.46
N ILE A 416 5.53 6.82 11.54
CA ILE A 416 5.60 5.50 10.91
C ILE A 416 6.84 5.42 10.01
N ASN A 417 6.98 6.38 9.08
CA ASN A 417 8.21 6.56 8.32
C ASN A 417 9.28 7.29 9.13
N SER A 418 10.54 6.99 8.87
CA SER A 418 11.73 7.50 9.55
C SER A 418 12.86 7.81 8.56
N GLU A 419 14.03 8.21 9.08
CA GLU A 419 15.24 8.43 8.28
C GLU A 419 15.90 7.12 7.79
N SER A 420 15.45 5.99 8.31
CA SER A 420 15.96 4.64 7.96
C SER A 420 15.18 4.03 6.80
N ASP A 421 15.46 2.75 6.50
CA ASP A 421 14.67 1.95 5.57
C ASP A 421 13.37 1.50 6.25
N ASP A 422 12.23 2.00 5.78
CA ASP A 422 10.90 1.57 6.22
C ASP A 422 10.29 0.70 5.11
N VAL A 423 10.23 -0.62 5.35
CA VAL A 423 9.84 -1.62 4.35
C VAL A 423 8.95 -2.71 4.94
N GLY A 424 8.30 -3.50 4.08
CA GLY A 424 7.55 -4.69 4.49
C GLY A 424 6.28 -4.40 5.30
N PHE A 425 5.58 -3.34 4.93
CA PHE A 425 4.35 -2.89 5.58
C PHE A 425 3.12 -3.60 5.01
N PHE A 426 2.25 -4.09 5.88
CA PHE A 426 0.98 -4.68 5.48
C PHE A 426 -0.12 -4.44 6.52
N VAL A 427 -1.39 -4.58 6.12
CA VAL A 427 -2.57 -4.28 6.94
C VAL A 427 -3.51 -5.47 6.94
N SER A 428 -4.05 -5.83 8.10
CA SER A 428 -5.01 -6.92 8.23
C SER A 428 -6.36 -6.59 7.60
N ALA A 429 -7.19 -7.62 7.35
CA ALA A 429 -8.52 -7.48 6.75
C ALA A 429 -9.48 -6.59 7.57
N ASP A 430 -9.20 -6.41 8.88
CA ASP A 430 -9.95 -5.49 9.76
C ASP A 430 -9.73 -4.01 9.42
N ALA A 431 -8.74 -3.72 8.55
CA ALA A 431 -8.32 -2.40 8.12
C ALA A 431 -7.75 -1.51 9.24
N LYS A 432 -7.56 -2.04 10.45
CA LYS A 432 -7.12 -1.28 11.63
C LYS A 432 -5.70 -1.65 12.06
N THR A 433 -5.38 -2.95 12.04
CA THR A 433 -4.09 -3.43 12.49
C THR A 433 -3.09 -3.41 11.35
N ALA A 434 -2.06 -2.60 11.47
CA ALA A 434 -0.92 -2.57 10.55
C ALA A 434 0.25 -3.34 11.17
N TYR A 435 1.04 -3.95 10.29
CA TYR A 435 2.23 -4.72 10.63
C TYR A 435 3.42 -4.21 9.80
N PHE A 436 4.60 -4.27 10.38
CA PHE A 436 5.86 -4.01 9.69
C PHE A 436 6.99 -4.72 10.43
N PHE A 437 8.04 -5.07 9.72
CA PHE A 437 9.25 -5.55 10.37
C PHE A 437 10.31 -4.45 10.35
N SER A 438 11.03 -4.32 11.44
CA SER A 438 12.01 -3.27 11.61
C SER A 438 13.16 -3.70 12.50
N PHE A 439 14.27 -3.06 12.27
CA PHE A 439 15.42 -3.09 13.17
C PHE A 439 15.07 -2.39 14.47
N THR A 440 15.43 -2.98 15.61
CA THR A 440 14.99 -2.50 16.93
C THR A 440 15.79 -1.33 17.49
N GLU A 441 16.88 -0.94 16.82
CA GLU A 441 17.66 0.25 17.19
C GLU A 441 16.95 1.55 16.74
N GLY A 442 17.29 2.65 17.37
CA GLY A 442 16.72 3.97 17.04
C GLY A 442 15.29 4.17 17.54
N LYS A 443 14.31 4.40 16.63
CA LYS A 443 12.90 4.73 17.00
C LYS A 443 12.18 3.63 17.78
N LEU A 444 12.68 2.40 17.72
CA LEU A 444 12.10 1.22 18.37
C LEU A 444 12.98 0.66 19.49
N GLU A 445 14.00 1.41 19.92
CA GLU A 445 14.89 1.02 21.00
C GLU A 445 14.10 0.66 22.27
N GLY A 446 14.37 -0.51 22.81
CA GLY A 446 13.66 -1.05 24.01
C GLY A 446 12.25 -1.59 23.74
N LYS A 447 11.76 -1.60 22.49
CA LYS A 447 10.45 -2.17 22.14
C LYS A 447 10.53 -3.57 21.53
N GLY A 448 11.67 -3.98 20.99
CA GLY A 448 11.92 -5.27 20.37
C GLY A 448 12.43 -6.34 21.34
N ILE A 449 12.58 -7.57 20.83
CA ILE A 449 13.15 -8.73 21.53
C ILE A 449 14.47 -9.11 20.86
N GLY A 450 14.50 -9.24 19.53
CA GLY A 450 15.67 -9.51 18.72
C GLY A 450 16.24 -8.25 18.06
N ARG A 451 17.06 -8.42 17.03
CA ARG A 451 17.56 -7.30 16.22
C ARG A 451 16.54 -6.85 15.18
N TYR A 452 15.91 -7.81 14.51
CA TYR A 452 14.79 -7.61 13.59
C TYR A 452 13.56 -8.30 14.13
N ASP A 453 12.48 -7.56 14.31
CA ASP A 453 11.22 -8.04 14.85
C ASP A 453 10.04 -7.63 13.98
N LEU A 454 8.96 -8.41 14.07
CA LEU A 454 7.65 -8.03 13.54
C LEU A 454 6.89 -7.19 14.58
N PHE A 455 6.46 -6.02 14.18
CA PHE A 455 5.66 -5.10 15.01
C PHE A 455 4.25 -4.95 14.47
N SER A 456 3.32 -4.61 15.37
CA SER A 456 1.96 -4.23 15.02
C SER A 456 1.53 -2.97 15.75
N PHE A 457 0.65 -2.18 15.12
CA PHE A 457 0.06 -0.96 15.71
C PHE A 457 -1.29 -0.64 15.07
N ASN A 458 -2.05 0.28 15.67
CA ASN A 458 -3.29 0.79 15.11
C ASN A 458 -3.00 1.81 14.00
N LEU A 459 -3.41 1.50 12.78
CA LEU A 459 -3.29 2.39 11.64
C LEU A 459 -4.28 3.55 11.75
N TYR A 460 -3.85 4.78 11.48
CA TYR A 460 -4.72 5.94 11.48
C TYR A 460 -5.71 5.90 10.30
N GLU A 461 -6.89 6.51 10.48
CA GLU A 461 -8.07 6.30 9.63
C GLU A 461 -7.84 6.62 8.15
N GLN A 462 -7.13 7.70 7.82
CA GLN A 462 -6.92 8.13 6.42
C GLN A 462 -6.09 7.13 5.60
N ALA A 463 -5.17 6.42 6.26
CA ALA A 463 -4.34 5.39 5.62
C ALA A 463 -5.03 4.02 5.56
N ARG A 464 -6.16 3.82 6.26
CA ARG A 464 -6.86 2.53 6.30
C ARG A 464 -7.42 2.14 4.94
N PRO A 465 -7.31 0.85 4.57
CA PRO A 465 -8.07 0.28 3.45
C PRO A 465 -9.55 0.12 3.83
N GLN A 466 -10.35 -0.44 2.93
CA GLN A 466 -11.71 -0.81 3.27
C GLN A 466 -11.73 -2.12 4.07
N VAL A 467 -12.54 -2.16 5.12
CA VAL A 467 -12.74 -3.38 5.90
C VAL A 467 -13.34 -4.47 5.03
N THR A 468 -12.75 -5.65 5.05
CA THR A 468 -13.25 -6.82 4.32
C THR A 468 -13.68 -7.93 5.26
N SER A 469 -14.64 -8.72 4.82
CA SER A 469 -15.06 -9.97 5.45
C SER A 469 -15.02 -11.08 4.38
N PHE A 470 -14.99 -12.33 4.81
CA PHE A 470 -14.84 -13.44 3.88
C PHE A 470 -16.10 -14.29 3.83
N LEU A 471 -16.53 -14.66 2.62
CA LEU A 471 -17.52 -15.69 2.36
C LEU A 471 -16.81 -16.90 1.77
N LYS A 472 -17.20 -18.07 2.16
CA LYS A 472 -16.77 -19.34 1.55
C LYS A 472 -17.97 -20.23 1.26
N GLY A 473 -17.77 -21.27 0.48
CA GLY A 473 -18.81 -22.24 0.20
C GLY A 473 -18.39 -23.22 -0.88
N ASN A 474 -19.25 -24.17 -1.14
CA ASN A 474 -19.05 -25.16 -2.19
C ASN A 474 -20.04 -24.91 -3.34
N ILE A 475 -19.55 -25.12 -4.56
CA ILE A 475 -20.39 -25.19 -5.75
C ILE A 475 -20.85 -26.65 -5.88
N LYS A 476 -22.18 -26.88 -5.85
CA LYS A 476 -22.75 -28.22 -5.88
C LYS A 476 -23.70 -28.37 -7.05
N ASP A 477 -23.74 -29.56 -7.65
CA ASP A 477 -24.74 -29.96 -8.61
C ASP A 477 -26.12 -30.28 -7.95
N SER A 478 -27.10 -30.63 -8.76
CA SER A 478 -28.44 -30.98 -8.26
C SER A 478 -28.47 -32.25 -7.40
N THR A 479 -27.46 -33.08 -7.45
CA THR A 479 -27.29 -34.31 -6.64
C THR A 479 -26.48 -34.08 -5.36
N GLY A 480 -25.90 -32.87 -5.17
CA GLY A 480 -25.12 -32.48 -4.01
C GLY A 480 -23.63 -32.70 -4.14
N ASN A 481 -23.13 -33.17 -5.28
CA ASN A 481 -21.68 -33.32 -5.54
C ASN A 481 -21.04 -31.96 -5.81
N ASN A 482 -19.80 -31.80 -5.36
CA ASN A 482 -19.00 -30.61 -5.60
C ASN A 482 -18.60 -30.52 -7.09
N ILE A 483 -18.60 -29.30 -7.61
CA ILE A 483 -18.19 -28.98 -8.98
C ILE A 483 -16.88 -28.22 -8.97
N ALA A 484 -15.82 -28.87 -9.40
CA ALA A 484 -14.51 -28.25 -9.61
C ALA A 484 -14.42 -27.49 -10.94
N GLY A 485 -13.44 -26.57 -11.06
CA GLY A 485 -13.12 -25.86 -12.30
C GLY A 485 -14.18 -24.85 -12.77
N ALA A 486 -15.06 -24.40 -11.88
CA ALA A 486 -16.01 -23.32 -12.15
C ALA A 486 -15.38 -21.95 -11.85
N ILE A 487 -15.87 -20.92 -12.52
CA ILE A 487 -15.56 -19.51 -12.22
C ILE A 487 -16.71 -18.95 -11.40
N VAL A 488 -16.41 -18.38 -10.25
CA VAL A 488 -17.38 -17.67 -9.40
C VAL A 488 -17.19 -16.17 -9.59
N GLU A 489 -18.16 -15.55 -10.23
CA GLU A 489 -18.20 -14.12 -10.49
C GLU A 489 -18.98 -13.39 -9.41
N ILE A 490 -18.45 -12.27 -8.97
CA ILE A 490 -19.03 -11.39 -7.94
C ILE A 490 -19.30 -10.03 -8.58
N LYS A 491 -20.57 -9.64 -8.67
CA LYS A 491 -20.97 -8.32 -9.17
C LYS A 491 -21.46 -7.47 -8.03
N ASN A 492 -20.82 -6.33 -7.80
CA ASN A 492 -21.29 -5.33 -6.83
C ASN A 492 -22.54 -4.65 -7.38
N ILE A 493 -23.63 -4.63 -6.60
CA ILE A 493 -24.92 -4.09 -7.06
C ILE A 493 -24.88 -2.58 -7.24
N GLN A 494 -24.18 -1.86 -6.37
CA GLN A 494 -24.12 -0.39 -6.38
C GLN A 494 -23.17 0.15 -7.45
N THR A 495 -21.95 -0.42 -7.52
CA THR A 495 -20.91 0.07 -8.42
C THR A 495 -20.86 -0.63 -9.77
N LYS A 496 -21.64 -1.73 -9.94
CA LYS A 496 -21.65 -2.62 -11.12
C LYS A 496 -20.28 -3.24 -11.45
N LYS A 497 -19.27 -3.05 -10.60
CA LYS A 497 -17.95 -3.66 -10.79
C LYS A 497 -18.01 -5.17 -10.58
N THR A 498 -17.31 -5.88 -11.45
CA THR A 498 -17.17 -7.35 -11.40
C THR A 498 -15.81 -7.69 -10.81
N SER A 499 -15.81 -8.65 -9.90
CA SER A 499 -14.63 -9.33 -9.35
C SER A 499 -14.88 -10.83 -9.32
N TYR A 500 -13.90 -11.62 -8.88
CA TYR A 500 -13.99 -13.07 -8.89
C TYR A 500 -13.66 -13.63 -7.51
N ALA A 501 -14.16 -14.81 -7.22
CA ALA A 501 -13.76 -15.57 -6.04
C ALA A 501 -12.53 -16.42 -6.35
N THR A 502 -11.66 -16.62 -5.37
CA THR A 502 -10.67 -17.69 -5.44
C THR A 502 -11.37 -19.04 -5.30
N VAL A 503 -11.22 -19.91 -6.30
CA VAL A 503 -11.84 -21.23 -6.33
C VAL A 503 -10.74 -22.30 -6.27
N ASP A 504 -10.91 -23.26 -5.36
CA ASP A 504 -10.07 -24.45 -5.31
C ASP A 504 -10.39 -25.36 -6.50
N SER A 505 -9.40 -25.63 -7.33
CA SER A 505 -9.57 -26.38 -8.58
C SER A 505 -9.86 -27.86 -8.36
N SER A 506 -9.59 -28.42 -7.19
CA SER A 506 -9.80 -29.82 -6.84
C SER A 506 -11.16 -30.05 -6.18
N SER A 507 -11.53 -29.19 -5.22
CA SER A 507 -12.72 -29.40 -4.38
C SER A 507 -13.94 -28.59 -4.84
N GLY A 508 -13.77 -27.53 -5.65
CA GLY A 508 -14.83 -26.57 -5.97
C GLY A 508 -15.24 -25.69 -4.78
N GLU A 509 -14.47 -25.69 -3.69
CA GLU A 509 -14.63 -24.73 -2.60
C GLU A 509 -14.22 -23.34 -3.10
N TYR A 510 -15.03 -22.34 -2.85
CA TYR A 510 -14.70 -20.96 -3.20
C TYR A 510 -14.60 -20.07 -1.95
N MET A 511 -13.78 -19.05 -2.06
CA MET A 511 -13.68 -17.97 -1.06
C MET A 511 -13.63 -16.62 -1.77
N VAL A 512 -14.32 -15.64 -1.22
CA VAL A 512 -14.36 -14.26 -1.70
C VAL A 512 -14.23 -13.26 -0.56
N ALA A 513 -13.44 -12.21 -0.80
CA ALA A 513 -13.42 -11.03 0.06
C ALA A 513 -14.55 -10.07 -0.33
N ILE A 514 -15.36 -9.68 0.63
CA ILE A 514 -16.47 -8.75 0.45
C ILE A 514 -16.24 -7.48 1.28
N LYS A 515 -16.61 -6.33 0.73
CA LYS A 515 -16.55 -5.04 1.43
C LYS A 515 -17.83 -4.84 2.24
N LYS A 516 -17.70 -4.31 3.45
CA LYS A 516 -18.79 -4.25 4.44
C LYS A 516 -20.07 -3.54 4.00
N ASN A 517 -20.11 -2.72 3.00
CA ASN A 517 -21.28 -1.87 2.72
C ASN A 517 -21.95 -2.11 1.36
N ASN A 518 -21.61 -3.19 0.66
CA ASN A 518 -22.05 -3.38 -0.71
C ASN A 518 -22.74 -4.71 -0.91
N ASP A 519 -24.04 -4.69 -1.20
CA ASP A 519 -24.74 -5.89 -1.65
C ASP A 519 -24.13 -6.43 -2.94
N ILE A 520 -24.05 -7.75 -3.04
CA ILE A 520 -23.40 -8.44 -4.15
C ILE A 520 -24.33 -9.49 -4.79
N LEU A 521 -24.09 -9.73 -6.06
CA LEU A 521 -24.57 -10.90 -6.79
C LEU A 521 -23.41 -11.88 -6.95
N ILE A 522 -23.65 -13.14 -6.62
CA ILE A 522 -22.72 -14.23 -6.86
C ILE A 522 -23.31 -15.08 -7.98
N SER A 523 -22.53 -15.31 -9.05
CA SER A 523 -22.90 -16.21 -10.16
C SER A 523 -21.79 -17.22 -10.43
N VAL A 524 -22.18 -18.41 -10.87
CA VAL A 524 -21.25 -19.49 -11.24
C VAL A 524 -21.25 -19.64 -12.75
N LYS A 525 -20.06 -19.60 -13.36
CA LYS A 525 -19.86 -19.82 -14.79
C LYS A 525 -19.01 -21.06 -15.00
N LYS A 526 -19.53 -21.99 -15.80
CA LYS A 526 -18.84 -23.15 -16.33
C LYS A 526 -19.58 -23.66 -17.55
N ASP A 527 -18.89 -24.27 -18.49
CA ASP A 527 -19.53 -24.95 -19.61
C ASP A 527 -20.51 -26.02 -19.07
N ASP A 528 -21.67 -26.13 -19.69
CA ASP A 528 -22.78 -27.06 -19.31
C ASP A 528 -23.52 -26.71 -17.99
N ILE A 529 -23.26 -25.58 -17.36
CA ILE A 529 -24.04 -25.11 -16.22
C ILE A 529 -25.03 -24.02 -16.69
N ALA A 530 -26.31 -24.17 -16.27
CA ALA A 530 -27.32 -23.14 -16.42
C ALA A 530 -27.03 -21.93 -15.57
N PHE A 531 -27.47 -20.77 -16.02
CA PHE A 531 -27.32 -19.53 -15.27
C PHE A 531 -27.84 -19.68 -13.82
N ASN A 532 -27.03 -19.27 -12.90
CA ASN A 532 -27.35 -19.25 -11.49
C ASN A 532 -26.82 -17.95 -10.87
N VAL A 533 -27.66 -17.28 -10.09
CA VAL A 533 -27.31 -16.06 -9.38
C VAL A 533 -27.91 -16.05 -7.97
N LYS A 534 -27.09 -15.64 -7.00
CA LYS A 534 -27.53 -15.47 -5.61
C LYS A 534 -27.24 -14.06 -5.15
N LYS A 535 -28.26 -13.32 -4.72
CA LYS A 535 -28.09 -12.02 -4.08
C LYS A 535 -27.69 -12.20 -2.61
N ILE A 536 -26.68 -11.47 -2.17
CA ILE A 536 -26.18 -11.46 -0.80
C ILE A 536 -26.30 -10.02 -0.28
N ASN A 537 -27.11 -9.85 0.77
CA ASN A 537 -27.20 -8.60 1.49
C ASN A 537 -26.12 -8.56 2.56
N VAL A 538 -25.07 -7.79 2.34
CA VAL A 538 -23.88 -7.81 3.19
C VAL A 538 -24.18 -7.36 4.64
N ASN A 539 -25.12 -6.46 4.84
CA ASN A 539 -25.52 -6.01 6.18
C ASN A 539 -26.09 -7.13 7.08
N ASP A 540 -26.73 -8.15 6.50
CA ASP A 540 -27.24 -9.30 7.24
C ASP A 540 -26.12 -10.20 7.76
N PHE A 541 -24.94 -10.13 7.13
CA PHE A 541 -23.76 -10.90 7.49
C PHE A 541 -22.96 -10.24 8.62
N ILE A 542 -22.84 -8.92 8.59
CA ILE A 542 -22.02 -8.15 9.54
C ILE A 542 -22.61 -8.20 10.95
N LYS A 543 -23.93 -8.23 11.06
CA LYS A 543 -24.63 -8.31 12.36
C LYS A 543 -24.45 -9.66 13.09
N SER A 544 -24.02 -10.69 12.38
CA SER A 544 -23.94 -12.05 12.92
C SER A 544 -22.51 -12.55 13.18
N SER A 545 -21.47 -11.76 12.87
CA SER A 545 -20.08 -12.20 12.99
C SER A 545 -19.27 -11.28 13.90
N ASP A 546 -19.18 -11.64 15.19
CA ASP A 546 -18.18 -11.07 16.10
C ASP A 546 -16.77 -11.69 15.89
N ASN A 547 -16.65 -12.67 15.01
CA ASN A 547 -15.39 -13.35 14.66
C ASN A 547 -15.12 -13.21 13.16
N ASN A 548 -13.86 -13.04 12.76
CA ASN A 548 -13.37 -13.01 11.37
C ASN A 548 -13.56 -14.35 10.62
N ASP A 549 -14.34 -15.27 11.14
CA ASP A 549 -14.56 -16.56 10.48
C ASP A 549 -15.42 -16.40 9.22
N PRO A 550 -15.00 -16.99 8.09
CA PRO A 550 -15.74 -16.94 6.85
C PRO A 550 -17.13 -17.57 7.01
N LYS A 551 -18.16 -16.90 6.47
CA LYS A 551 -19.51 -17.44 6.48
C LYS A 551 -19.74 -18.38 5.31
N ASP A 552 -20.37 -19.54 5.58
CA ASP A 552 -20.64 -20.57 4.57
C ASP A 552 -21.86 -20.24 3.72
N ILE A 553 -21.69 -20.19 2.41
CA ILE A 553 -22.76 -20.04 1.41
C ILE A 553 -22.55 -21.02 0.27
N ASN A 554 -23.23 -22.14 0.33
CA ASN A 554 -23.21 -23.08 -0.78
C ASN A 554 -24.09 -22.59 -1.93
N ILE A 555 -23.61 -22.84 -3.17
CA ILE A 555 -24.32 -22.51 -4.41
C ILE A 555 -24.65 -23.81 -5.11
N GLN A 556 -25.98 -24.10 -5.26
CA GLN A 556 -26.44 -25.22 -6.04
C GLN A 556 -26.68 -24.78 -7.48
N VAL A 557 -26.09 -25.46 -8.42
CA VAL A 557 -26.25 -25.19 -9.86
C VAL A 557 -26.91 -26.36 -10.56
N ARG A 558 -27.50 -26.09 -11.73
CA ARG A 558 -28.13 -27.10 -12.62
C ARG A 558 -27.38 -27.15 -13.92
N ASP A 559 -27.52 -28.27 -14.61
CA ASP A 559 -27.00 -28.40 -15.97
C ASP A 559 -27.84 -27.58 -16.99
N SER A 560 -27.20 -27.18 -18.09
CA SER A 560 -27.82 -26.40 -19.18
C SER A 560 -28.28 -27.31 -20.34
N LYS A 561 -28.88 -28.45 -20.04
CA LYS A 561 -29.37 -29.36 -21.09
C LYS A 561 -30.67 -28.89 -21.74
N VAL A 562 -30.84 -29.15 -23.03
CA VAL A 562 -32.09 -28.88 -23.76
C VAL A 562 -33.25 -29.62 -23.10
N GLY A 563 -34.36 -28.93 -22.93
CA GLY A 563 -35.53 -29.43 -22.22
C GLY A 563 -35.53 -29.27 -20.71
N HIS A 564 -34.42 -28.81 -20.11
CA HIS A 564 -34.37 -28.51 -18.69
C HIS A 564 -34.75 -27.03 -18.40
N SER A 565 -35.49 -26.85 -17.34
CA SER A 565 -35.83 -25.49 -16.83
C SER A 565 -35.07 -25.16 -15.56
N PHE A 566 -34.81 -23.88 -15.37
CA PHE A 566 -34.25 -23.34 -14.13
C PHE A 566 -34.99 -22.07 -13.71
N VAL A 567 -34.98 -21.77 -12.42
CA VAL A 567 -35.55 -20.56 -11.85
C VAL A 567 -34.42 -19.59 -11.59
N ILE A 568 -34.60 -18.32 -11.96
CA ILE A 568 -33.74 -17.22 -11.49
C ILE A 568 -34.44 -16.59 -10.31
N ASP A 569 -33.81 -16.73 -9.14
CA ASP A 569 -34.31 -16.16 -7.90
C ASP A 569 -34.27 -14.62 -7.94
N ASN A 570 -35.14 -13.99 -7.13
CA ASN A 570 -35.19 -12.52 -6.94
C ASN A 570 -35.63 -11.72 -8.19
N ILE A 571 -36.37 -12.31 -9.12
CA ILE A 571 -37.11 -11.56 -10.13
C ILE A 571 -38.45 -11.14 -9.49
N TYR A 572 -38.53 -9.86 -9.11
CA TYR A 572 -39.69 -9.28 -8.44
C TYR A 572 -40.40 -8.30 -9.35
N TYR A 573 -41.74 -8.29 -9.22
CA TYR A 573 -42.62 -7.38 -9.90
C TYR A 573 -43.27 -6.42 -8.89
N SER A 574 -43.78 -5.31 -9.36
CA SER A 574 -44.68 -4.45 -8.56
C SER A 574 -45.96 -5.21 -8.24
N THR A 575 -46.62 -4.86 -7.13
CA THR A 575 -47.83 -5.56 -6.69
C THR A 575 -48.89 -5.52 -7.79
N THR A 576 -49.46 -6.68 -8.12
CA THR A 576 -50.49 -6.86 -9.19
C THR A 576 -50.05 -6.37 -10.60
N SER A 577 -48.80 -6.12 -10.83
CA SER A 577 -48.22 -5.62 -12.08
C SER A 577 -47.23 -6.62 -12.71
N SER A 578 -46.92 -6.40 -13.98
CA SER A 578 -45.83 -7.01 -14.72
C SER A 578 -44.56 -6.11 -14.70
N ASP A 579 -44.56 -4.94 -14.08
CA ASP A 579 -43.44 -4.03 -14.03
C ASP A 579 -42.33 -4.57 -13.12
N LEU A 580 -41.14 -4.75 -13.69
CA LEU A 580 -39.97 -5.25 -12.98
C LEU A 580 -39.43 -4.21 -11.99
N LYS A 581 -39.10 -4.67 -10.79
CA LYS A 581 -38.40 -3.83 -9.82
C LYS A 581 -36.96 -3.61 -10.23
N LYS A 582 -36.36 -2.48 -9.84
CA LYS A 582 -34.96 -2.14 -10.17
C LYS A 582 -33.95 -3.24 -9.82
N GLU A 583 -34.20 -3.95 -8.72
CA GLU A 583 -33.36 -5.05 -8.27
C GLU A 583 -33.37 -6.22 -9.24
N SER A 584 -34.52 -6.51 -9.89
CA SER A 584 -34.65 -7.56 -10.88
C SER A 584 -33.90 -7.23 -12.18
N ILE A 585 -33.85 -5.93 -12.55
CA ILE A 585 -33.13 -5.48 -13.76
C ILE A 585 -31.64 -5.82 -13.65
N ILE A 586 -31.02 -5.63 -12.49
CA ILE A 586 -29.61 -5.95 -12.27
C ILE A 586 -29.31 -7.45 -12.44
N ILE A 587 -30.27 -8.29 -12.02
CA ILE A 587 -30.18 -9.74 -12.20
C ILE A 587 -30.30 -10.09 -13.69
N LEU A 588 -31.24 -9.46 -14.40
CA LEU A 588 -31.43 -9.64 -15.83
C LEU A 588 -30.24 -9.09 -16.64
N GLU A 589 -29.58 -8.02 -16.21
CA GLU A 589 -28.30 -7.59 -16.79
C GLU A 589 -27.26 -8.72 -16.74
N SER A 590 -27.09 -9.39 -15.58
CA SER A 590 -26.17 -10.50 -15.44
C SER A 590 -26.58 -11.72 -16.26
N PHE A 591 -27.90 -11.94 -16.41
CA PHE A 591 -28.41 -13.01 -17.27
C PHE A 591 -28.22 -12.69 -18.75
N ALA A 592 -28.39 -11.44 -19.18
CA ALA A 592 -28.09 -11.00 -20.52
C ALA A 592 -26.61 -11.20 -20.87
N ASP A 593 -25.68 -10.93 -19.95
CA ASP A 593 -24.25 -11.20 -20.11
C ASP A 593 -23.99 -12.70 -20.32
N TYR A 594 -24.64 -13.56 -19.51
CA TYR A 594 -24.58 -15.03 -19.73
C TYR A 594 -25.10 -15.44 -21.10
N LEU A 595 -26.23 -14.88 -21.60
CA LEU A 595 -26.77 -15.16 -22.92
C LEU A 595 -25.87 -14.63 -24.05
N LYS A 596 -25.11 -13.53 -23.84
CA LYS A 596 -24.12 -13.05 -24.82
C LYS A 596 -22.91 -13.98 -24.90
N ASP A 597 -22.48 -14.53 -23.75
CA ASP A 597 -21.41 -15.55 -23.72
C ASP A 597 -21.82 -16.87 -24.36
N ASN A 598 -23.12 -17.19 -24.35
CA ASN A 598 -23.72 -18.41 -24.91
C ASN A 598 -24.63 -18.08 -26.13
N GLN A 599 -24.03 -17.70 -27.26
CA GLN A 599 -24.74 -17.11 -28.41
C GLN A 599 -25.76 -18.07 -29.07
N ASN A 600 -25.55 -19.38 -28.99
CA ASN A 600 -26.46 -20.37 -29.59
C ASN A 600 -27.66 -20.71 -28.70
N LEU A 601 -27.58 -20.34 -27.40
CA LEU A 601 -28.63 -20.69 -26.44
C LEU A 601 -29.95 -19.99 -26.78
N LYS A 602 -31.04 -20.77 -26.96
CA LYS A 602 -32.40 -20.28 -27.07
C LYS A 602 -33.21 -20.70 -25.87
N ILE A 603 -34.04 -19.80 -25.35
CA ILE A 603 -34.83 -19.98 -24.13
C ILE A 603 -36.30 -19.64 -24.33
N GLU A 604 -37.16 -20.27 -23.52
CA GLU A 604 -38.54 -19.87 -23.33
C GLU A 604 -38.74 -19.44 -21.85
N ILE A 605 -39.28 -18.27 -21.66
CA ILE A 605 -39.55 -17.69 -20.33
C ILE A 605 -40.97 -18.07 -19.95
N HIS A 606 -41.11 -18.78 -18.81
CA HIS A 606 -42.36 -19.21 -18.25
C HIS A 606 -42.74 -18.37 -17.05
N GLY A 607 -43.87 -17.67 -17.13
CA GLY A 607 -44.43 -16.94 -16.00
C GLY A 607 -45.46 -17.82 -15.26
N HIS A 608 -45.44 -17.77 -13.93
CA HIS A 608 -46.36 -18.47 -13.03
C HIS A 608 -46.95 -17.56 -11.96
N THR A 609 -48.18 -17.87 -11.55
CA THR A 609 -48.84 -17.23 -10.42
C THR A 609 -49.17 -18.26 -9.32
N ASP A 610 -49.61 -17.79 -8.17
CA ASP A 610 -50.33 -18.61 -7.23
C ASP A 610 -51.80 -18.74 -7.64
N ASN A 611 -52.62 -19.41 -6.82
CA ASN A 611 -54.05 -19.62 -7.09
C ASN A 611 -54.96 -18.50 -6.58
N VAL A 612 -54.47 -17.37 -6.17
CA VAL A 612 -55.26 -16.22 -5.71
C VAL A 612 -55.76 -15.42 -6.92
N GLY A 613 -57.05 -15.13 -6.97
CA GLY A 613 -57.69 -14.43 -8.08
C GLY A 613 -58.33 -15.39 -9.10
N ASN A 614 -58.82 -14.84 -10.22
CA ASN A 614 -59.47 -15.64 -11.24
C ASN A 614 -58.42 -16.21 -12.25
N ALA A 615 -58.74 -17.36 -12.84
CA ALA A 615 -57.80 -18.05 -13.71
C ALA A 615 -57.40 -17.21 -14.94
N LYS A 616 -58.35 -16.50 -15.55
CA LYS A 616 -58.09 -15.71 -16.76
C LYS A 616 -57.17 -14.53 -16.49
N ASP A 617 -57.31 -13.88 -15.33
CA ASP A 617 -56.42 -12.79 -14.93
C ASP A 617 -55.04 -13.31 -14.58
N ASN A 618 -54.94 -14.47 -13.92
CA ASN A 618 -53.68 -15.15 -13.66
C ASN A 618 -52.92 -15.56 -14.94
N ASP A 619 -53.63 -16.05 -15.96
CA ASP A 619 -53.06 -16.38 -17.26
C ASP A 619 -52.49 -15.11 -17.93
N ALA A 620 -53.27 -14.02 -17.98
CA ALA A 620 -52.82 -12.74 -18.53
C ALA A 620 -51.64 -12.16 -17.76
N LEU A 621 -51.70 -12.17 -16.42
CA LEU A 621 -50.61 -11.64 -15.57
C LEU A 621 -49.32 -12.43 -15.73
N SER A 622 -49.39 -13.75 -15.78
CA SER A 622 -48.22 -14.60 -15.93
C SER A 622 -47.56 -14.41 -17.30
N TYR A 623 -48.34 -14.30 -18.37
CA TYR A 623 -47.82 -13.98 -19.71
C TYR A 623 -47.17 -12.59 -19.74
N ASN A 624 -47.84 -11.55 -19.20
CA ASN A 624 -47.29 -10.20 -19.19
C ASN A 624 -45.98 -10.10 -18.39
N ARG A 625 -45.84 -10.86 -17.30
CA ARG A 625 -44.59 -10.96 -16.53
C ARG A 625 -43.46 -11.61 -17.34
N ALA A 626 -43.73 -12.76 -18.03
CA ALA A 626 -42.77 -13.38 -18.88
C ALA A 626 -42.36 -12.47 -20.05
N PHE A 627 -43.34 -11.74 -20.62
CA PHE A 627 -43.09 -10.79 -21.69
C PHE A 627 -42.26 -9.58 -21.24
N SER A 628 -42.49 -9.03 -20.02
CA SER A 628 -41.64 -7.96 -19.46
C SER A 628 -40.19 -8.37 -19.28
N VAL A 629 -39.93 -9.62 -18.85
CA VAL A 629 -38.58 -10.16 -18.79
C VAL A 629 -37.97 -10.28 -20.19
N LYS A 630 -38.71 -10.80 -21.18
CA LYS A 630 -38.25 -10.87 -22.58
C LYS A 630 -37.91 -9.46 -23.10
N SER A 631 -38.80 -8.48 -22.98
CA SER A 631 -38.56 -7.11 -23.45
C SER A 631 -37.33 -6.49 -22.81
N THR A 632 -37.13 -6.69 -21.50
CA THR A 632 -35.92 -6.21 -20.82
C THR A 632 -34.66 -6.86 -21.35
N LEU A 633 -34.65 -8.17 -21.65
CA LEU A 633 -33.50 -8.84 -22.25
C LEU A 633 -33.23 -8.36 -23.69
N GLU A 634 -34.29 -8.06 -24.47
CA GLU A 634 -34.14 -7.44 -25.79
C GLU A 634 -33.53 -6.02 -25.69
N GLU A 635 -33.99 -5.20 -24.77
CA GLU A 635 -33.41 -3.88 -24.46
C GLU A 635 -31.94 -3.98 -24.04
N LEU A 636 -31.57 -5.07 -23.35
CA LEU A 636 -30.19 -5.39 -22.97
C LEU A 636 -29.35 -5.98 -24.13
N GLY A 637 -29.92 -6.07 -25.33
CA GLY A 637 -29.20 -6.43 -26.56
C GLY A 637 -29.22 -7.91 -26.91
N ILE A 638 -30.15 -8.70 -26.38
CA ILE A 638 -30.34 -10.08 -26.78
C ILE A 638 -31.33 -10.16 -27.98
N ASP A 639 -30.98 -10.91 -29.04
CA ASP A 639 -31.86 -11.09 -30.20
C ASP A 639 -33.18 -11.75 -29.75
N GLY A 640 -34.31 -11.10 -30.01
CA GLY A 640 -35.66 -11.57 -29.68
C GLY A 640 -36.02 -12.93 -30.29
N LYS A 641 -35.36 -13.35 -31.37
CA LYS A 641 -35.51 -14.68 -31.97
C LYS A 641 -34.97 -15.81 -31.07
N ARG A 642 -34.17 -15.46 -30.09
CA ARG A 642 -33.61 -16.39 -29.11
C ARG A 642 -34.48 -16.55 -27.88
N ILE A 643 -35.53 -15.73 -27.72
CA ILE A 643 -36.32 -15.65 -26.50
C ILE A 643 -37.82 -15.77 -26.82
N ASN A 644 -38.46 -16.82 -26.29
CA ASN A 644 -39.90 -16.94 -26.28
C ASN A 644 -40.47 -16.61 -24.90
N ALA A 645 -41.72 -16.18 -24.83
CA ALA A 645 -42.43 -15.93 -23.58
C ALA A 645 -43.75 -16.65 -23.53
N LYS A 646 -44.10 -17.27 -22.37
CA LYS A 646 -45.31 -18.03 -22.16
C LYS A 646 -45.82 -17.89 -20.77
N GLY A 647 -47.16 -17.70 -20.60
CA GLY A 647 -47.83 -17.68 -19.30
C GLY A 647 -48.45 -19.04 -19.02
N PHE A 648 -48.36 -19.48 -17.78
CA PHE A 648 -48.98 -20.69 -17.25
C PHE A 648 -49.98 -20.44 -16.13
N GLY A 649 -50.27 -19.20 -15.80
CA GLY A 649 -51.17 -18.90 -14.69
C GLY A 649 -50.82 -19.68 -13.42
N SER A 650 -51.81 -20.25 -12.78
CA SER A 650 -51.67 -21.04 -11.54
C SER A 650 -51.72 -22.57 -11.80
N ILE A 651 -51.67 -23.02 -13.05
CA ILE A 651 -51.92 -24.45 -13.39
C ILE A 651 -50.69 -25.36 -13.13
N MET A 652 -49.50 -24.81 -12.90
CA MET A 652 -48.28 -25.58 -12.67
C MET A 652 -47.62 -25.18 -11.32
N PRO A 653 -48.26 -25.51 -10.18
CA PRO A 653 -47.72 -25.20 -8.88
C PRO A 653 -46.55 -26.12 -8.54
N ILE A 654 -45.48 -25.57 -7.94
CA ILE A 654 -44.33 -26.34 -7.42
C ILE A 654 -44.37 -26.53 -5.90
N SER A 655 -45.32 -25.85 -5.24
CA SER A 655 -45.56 -25.93 -3.81
C SER A 655 -47.05 -25.79 -3.48
N THR A 656 -47.41 -26.05 -2.23
CA THR A 656 -48.80 -25.89 -1.78
C THR A 656 -49.28 -24.43 -1.86
N ASN A 657 -50.46 -24.19 -2.37
CA ASN A 657 -51.10 -22.89 -2.36
C ASN A 657 -51.81 -22.56 -1.05
N SER A 658 -51.83 -23.47 -0.06
CA SER A 658 -52.50 -23.26 1.24
C SER A 658 -51.71 -22.37 2.21
N THR A 659 -50.42 -22.25 2.03
CA THR A 659 -49.57 -21.36 2.84
C THR A 659 -49.00 -20.19 2.02
N GLU A 660 -48.66 -19.07 2.65
CA GLU A 660 -48.07 -17.94 1.95
C GLU A 660 -46.69 -18.27 1.40
N GLU A 661 -45.89 -19.06 2.15
CA GLU A 661 -44.56 -19.53 1.72
C GLU A 661 -44.68 -20.38 0.44
N GLY A 662 -45.68 -21.23 0.35
CA GLY A 662 -45.96 -22.07 -0.82
C GLY A 662 -46.45 -21.23 -2.02
N ARG A 663 -47.35 -20.30 -1.79
CA ARG A 663 -47.80 -19.35 -2.81
C ARG A 663 -46.66 -18.50 -3.34
N ALA A 664 -45.78 -18.01 -2.46
CA ALA A 664 -44.57 -17.26 -2.85
C ALA A 664 -43.65 -18.05 -3.78
N LYS A 665 -43.46 -19.36 -3.55
CA LYS A 665 -42.72 -20.23 -4.45
C LYS A 665 -43.43 -20.44 -5.79
N ASN A 666 -44.73 -20.44 -5.82
CA ASN A 666 -45.52 -20.59 -7.06
C ASN A 666 -45.47 -19.32 -7.91
N ARG A 667 -45.34 -18.12 -7.32
CA ARG A 667 -45.11 -16.83 -8.03
C ARG A 667 -43.69 -16.74 -8.51
N ARG A 668 -43.33 -17.42 -9.59
CA ARG A 668 -41.99 -17.55 -10.12
C ARG A 668 -41.88 -17.28 -11.61
N THR A 669 -40.65 -17.07 -12.07
CA THR A 669 -40.28 -17.03 -13.49
C THR A 669 -39.29 -18.16 -13.76
N GLU A 670 -39.61 -19.07 -14.65
CA GLU A 670 -38.76 -20.17 -15.10
C GLU A 670 -38.20 -19.89 -16.50
N PHE A 671 -37.04 -20.48 -16.79
CA PHE A 671 -36.36 -20.37 -18.06
C PHE A 671 -36.10 -21.78 -18.58
N LEU A 672 -36.80 -22.16 -19.65
CA LEU A 672 -36.65 -23.45 -20.34
C LEU A 672 -35.60 -23.30 -21.44
N ILE A 673 -34.64 -24.21 -21.52
CA ILE A 673 -33.65 -24.27 -22.60
C ILE A 673 -34.23 -25.00 -23.79
N LEU A 674 -34.35 -24.29 -24.93
CA LEU A 674 -34.89 -24.84 -26.17
C LEU A 674 -33.80 -25.39 -27.09
N GLU A 675 -32.70 -24.66 -27.22
CA GLU A 675 -31.55 -25.02 -28.08
C GLU A 675 -30.27 -24.54 -27.39
N LYS A 676 -29.14 -25.23 -27.70
CA LYS A 676 -27.82 -24.88 -27.15
C LYS A 676 -26.73 -25.00 -28.26
#